data_2407ef6a37e4f5461762b1bb52db3a19
#
_entry.id   2407ef6a37e4f5461762b1bb52db3a19
#
_cell.length_a   1.000
_cell.length_b   1.000
_cell.length_c   1.000
_cell.angle_alpha   90.00
_cell.angle_beta   90.00
_cell.angle_gamma   90.00
#
_symmetry.space_group_name_H-M   'P 1'
#
loop_
_entity.id
_entity.type
_entity.pdbx_description
1 polymer ?
#
loop_
_entity_poly.entity_id
_entity_poly.type
_entity_poly.pdbx_seq_one_letter_code
_entity_poly.pdbx_strand_id
1 'polypeptide(L)'
;MKHTVLKFTAALLCCLAMTAGNAYAQSFKEQAIKNILDGDLNKAETLLNNLSENEKKEHYILIDSLQRTIYRIRKDFSLSPDEGKRQISERMQGVTDEKIDLWKKKKYIEADTLDGKEMWFRRSIGNFFLLNNDDFSSQNEASRKQTYKYLEKYYNEAMATEADENGVRNHHKCQITFSIDVKADAVPDGETLRVWMPFPFENMRQSDIQLIKSSHDVTLSKNSLQHTAYMEGTAQKGKPTHFEITYSYIVGERHIDRAEILSRLKPYDKTSDTYKKYTSDEYPHIIKSDRMEKLARSIVGNEKNPVFQASIIYDWIVSNFPWAGAREYSTIPNIPEYVLDNGHGDCGQVTLLYIALVRSIGIPARWESGYMLYPHELNYHDWAETYFEGVGWVPTDVSFGRTMVGEPLSDYYKTGIDAYRFAANENTNQPFDPKKEFIRCETVDNQAGEVEWRGGNLEYKDFSSSLHIDSFIRIDKSKPEKDWGLVRVSVASMYTDPYHSAGMATQSTMGTPVKILAKADDWYKVETPDTYVSYIPGYSLVMLDSTKLSAWKETKRYIVTAYQSQLTSEPKKGATVSDLVMGDILEYKGKKSKYIKVATPDGREGYVPKSDVEEFSSWAAQAFDVKKVESTARRMMGSPYFWGGTSTKMTDCSGLSKISYFSNGVILMRDAWQQALTGKKIAAADWRQARTGDLLFFGTRSGRVTHVAIYLDNGKYIHCSGRVKINSVDPEADDYLSTPFLSISRIDGQIGTKGITTVREHPWYFLK
;
A
#
# COMPACT_ATOMS: atom_id res chain seq x y z
N MET A 1 9.33 -23.02 40.25
CA MET A 1 9.27 -23.67 38.91
C MET A 1 8.09 -24.62 38.75
N LYS A 2 7.78 -25.60 39.58
CA LYS A 2 6.66 -26.55 39.36
C LYS A 2 5.23 -25.95 39.44
N HIS A 3 4.97 -24.83 40.13
CA HIS A 3 3.65 -24.19 40.19
C HIS A 3 3.35 -23.21 39.05
N THR A 4 4.36 -22.74 38.34
CA THR A 4 4.22 -21.87 37.15
C THR A 4 3.81 -22.69 35.93
N VAL A 5 4.32 -23.91 35.80
CA VAL A 5 4.01 -24.84 34.67
C VAL A 5 2.53 -25.21 34.62
N LEU A 6 1.84 -25.33 35.78
CA LEU A 6 0.41 -25.71 35.79
C LEU A 6 -0.54 -24.57 35.34
N LYS A 7 -0.13 -23.29 35.47
CA LYS A 7 -0.90 -22.13 34.96
C LYS A 7 -0.62 -21.87 33.45
N PHE A 8 0.54 -22.30 32.95
CA PHE A 8 0.91 -22.18 31.52
C PHE A 8 0.21 -23.18 30.60
N THR A 9 -0.11 -24.38 31.11
CA THR A 9 -0.99 -25.33 30.39
C THR A 9 -2.35 -24.71 30.12
N ALA A 10 -2.83 -23.77 30.92
CA ALA A 10 -4.12 -23.10 30.71
C ALA A 10 -4.11 -22.09 29.55
N ALA A 11 -3.00 -21.44 29.22
CA ALA A 11 -2.96 -20.41 28.16
C ALA A 11 -2.94 -21.03 26.75
N LEU A 12 -2.16 -22.08 26.51
CA LEU A 12 -2.24 -22.90 25.30
C LEU A 12 -3.59 -23.64 25.22
N LEU A 13 -4.15 -24.00 26.39
CA LEU A 13 -5.49 -24.60 26.54
C LEU A 13 -6.64 -23.63 26.26
N CYS A 14 -6.52 -22.32 26.50
CA CYS A 14 -7.60 -21.35 26.25
C CYS A 14 -7.83 -21.09 24.75
N CYS A 15 -6.81 -21.07 23.91
CA CYS A 15 -6.98 -21.00 22.46
C CYS A 15 -7.65 -22.24 21.87
N LEU A 16 -7.66 -23.36 22.59
CA LEU A 16 -8.14 -24.68 22.17
C LEU A 16 -9.39 -25.16 22.94
N ALA A 17 -9.91 -24.40 23.92
CA ALA A 17 -10.94 -24.83 24.88
C ALA A 17 -12.40 -24.67 24.41
N MET A 18 -12.69 -24.43 23.14
CA MET A 18 -14.07 -24.26 22.65
C MET A 18 -14.73 -25.52 22.07
N THR A 19 -14.21 -26.74 22.35
CA THR A 19 -14.92 -27.96 21.99
C THR A 19 -14.99 -28.88 23.21
N ALA A 20 -16.16 -28.94 23.83
CA ALA A 20 -16.49 -29.94 24.85
C ALA A 20 -16.59 -31.33 24.17
N GLY A 21 -15.53 -32.11 24.30
CA GLY A 21 -15.47 -33.50 23.85
C GLY A 21 -14.80 -34.38 24.91
N ASN A 22 -15.25 -35.58 25.05
CA ASN A 22 -14.93 -36.69 25.96
C ASN A 22 -13.59 -36.65 26.74
N ALA A 23 -13.59 -37.10 28.00
CA ALA A 23 -12.45 -37.17 28.91
C ALA A 23 -11.17 -37.86 28.32
N TYR A 24 -11.32 -38.71 27.34
CA TYR A 24 -10.23 -39.37 26.62
C TYR A 24 -9.51 -38.46 25.62
N ALA A 25 -10.25 -37.60 24.91
CA ALA A 25 -9.70 -36.60 23.98
C ALA A 25 -8.89 -35.53 24.72
N GLN A 26 -9.30 -35.18 25.95
CA GLN A 26 -8.56 -34.29 26.83
C GLN A 26 -7.21 -34.87 27.26
N SER A 27 -7.12 -36.21 27.37
CA SER A 27 -5.92 -36.94 27.77
C SER A 27 -4.80 -36.92 26.70
N PHE A 28 -5.09 -37.15 25.40
CA PHE A 28 -4.02 -37.15 24.39
C PHE A 28 -3.50 -35.74 24.10
N LYS A 29 -4.37 -34.75 24.10
CA LYS A 29 -4.00 -33.35 23.92
C LYS A 29 -3.03 -32.87 25.02
N GLU A 30 -3.38 -33.11 26.29
CA GLU A 30 -2.53 -32.75 27.43
C GLU A 30 -1.18 -33.46 27.36
N GLN A 31 -1.19 -34.76 26.99
CA GLN A 31 0.01 -35.55 26.84
C GLN A 31 0.90 -35.07 25.69
N ALA A 32 0.33 -34.74 24.53
CA ALA A 32 1.07 -34.22 23.39
C ALA A 32 1.72 -32.87 23.73
N ILE A 33 0.94 -31.94 24.30
CA ILE A 33 1.46 -30.64 24.75
C ILE A 33 2.58 -30.81 25.78
N LYS A 34 2.41 -31.68 26.75
CA LYS A 34 3.44 -31.97 27.75
C LYS A 34 4.71 -32.46 27.10
N ASN A 35 4.62 -33.44 26.20
CA ASN A 35 5.78 -33.97 25.49
C ASN A 35 6.51 -32.90 24.68
N ILE A 36 5.76 -32.00 24.03
CA ILE A 36 6.34 -30.86 23.29
C ILE A 36 7.09 -29.91 24.23
N LEU A 37 6.50 -29.56 25.36
CA LEU A 37 7.11 -28.68 26.36
C LEU A 37 8.32 -29.28 27.05
N ASP A 38 8.37 -30.63 27.21
CA ASP A 38 9.49 -31.37 27.77
C ASP A 38 10.61 -31.62 26.73
N GLY A 39 10.44 -31.23 25.45
CA GLY A 39 11.36 -31.46 24.36
C GLY A 39 11.33 -32.91 23.80
N ASP A 40 10.39 -33.72 24.22
CA ASP A 40 10.20 -35.12 23.77
C ASP A 40 9.38 -35.18 22.48
N LEU A 41 9.87 -34.54 21.42
CA LEU A 41 9.13 -34.35 20.18
C LEU A 41 8.77 -35.63 19.45
N ASN A 42 9.66 -36.64 19.47
CA ASN A 42 9.40 -37.98 18.91
C ASN A 42 8.25 -38.70 19.64
N LYS A 43 8.13 -38.52 20.95
CA LYS A 43 7.01 -39.08 21.72
C LYS A 43 5.70 -38.37 21.35
N ALA A 44 5.72 -37.05 21.19
CA ALA A 44 4.55 -36.28 20.76
C ALA A 44 4.08 -36.72 19.37
N GLU A 45 4.96 -36.80 18.38
CA GLU A 45 4.64 -37.31 17.03
C GLU A 45 4.09 -38.72 17.03
N THR A 46 4.72 -39.61 17.77
CA THR A 46 4.27 -41.03 17.89
C THR A 46 2.85 -41.07 18.45
N LEU A 47 2.56 -40.28 19.48
CA LEU A 47 1.20 -40.18 20.06
C LEU A 47 0.19 -39.73 19.03
N LEU A 48 0.46 -38.65 18.29
CA LEU A 48 -0.44 -38.07 17.27
C LEU A 48 -0.66 -39.05 16.09
N ASN A 49 0.41 -39.75 15.65
CA ASN A 49 0.33 -40.69 14.53
C ASN A 49 -0.47 -41.94 14.88
N ASN A 50 -0.44 -42.37 16.14
CA ASN A 50 -1.14 -43.59 16.62
C ASN A 50 -2.61 -43.37 17.00
N LEU A 51 -3.14 -42.17 16.87
CA LEU A 51 -4.57 -41.91 17.03
C LEU A 51 -5.38 -42.72 15.99
N SER A 52 -6.55 -43.19 16.40
CA SER A 52 -7.47 -43.86 15.48
C SER A 52 -7.95 -42.93 14.36
N GLU A 53 -8.37 -43.46 13.24
CA GLU A 53 -8.87 -42.65 12.11
C GLU A 53 -10.07 -41.77 12.49
N ASN A 54 -10.90 -42.20 13.44
CA ASN A 54 -12.01 -41.43 13.96
C ASN A 54 -11.50 -40.25 14.78
N GLU A 55 -10.53 -40.43 15.67
CA GLU A 55 -9.92 -39.33 16.46
C GLU A 55 -9.18 -38.35 15.55
N LYS A 56 -8.45 -38.83 14.55
CA LYS A 56 -7.80 -37.97 13.55
C LYS A 56 -8.79 -37.11 12.81
N LYS A 57 -9.93 -37.68 12.41
CA LYS A 57 -11.00 -36.95 11.71
C LYS A 57 -11.72 -35.94 12.62
N GLU A 58 -11.92 -36.29 13.90
CA GLU A 58 -12.56 -35.41 14.87
C GLU A 58 -11.69 -34.25 15.29
N HIS A 59 -10.36 -34.44 15.37
CA HIS A 59 -9.40 -33.47 15.94
C HIS A 59 -8.37 -32.96 14.91
N TYR A 60 -8.64 -33.05 13.60
CA TYR A 60 -7.67 -32.74 12.52
C TYR A 60 -7.06 -31.35 12.64
N ILE A 61 -7.82 -30.32 13.03
CA ILE A 61 -7.33 -28.95 13.21
C ILE A 61 -6.30 -28.86 14.36
N LEU A 62 -6.59 -29.55 15.48
CA LEU A 62 -5.66 -29.58 16.61
C LEU A 62 -4.40 -30.36 16.28
N ILE A 63 -4.54 -31.50 15.59
CA ILE A 63 -3.41 -32.34 15.18
C ILE A 63 -2.50 -31.57 14.23
N ASP A 64 -3.06 -30.86 13.23
CA ASP A 64 -2.30 -29.98 12.34
C ASP A 64 -1.51 -28.94 13.15
N SER A 65 -2.13 -28.25 14.07
CA SER A 65 -1.47 -27.25 14.91
C SER A 65 -0.31 -27.83 15.75
N LEU A 66 -0.50 -28.99 16.37
CA LEU A 66 0.53 -29.62 17.18
C LEU A 66 1.70 -30.15 16.33
N GLN A 67 1.43 -30.79 15.18
CA GLN A 67 2.45 -31.25 14.23
C GLN A 67 3.31 -30.11 13.72
N ARG A 68 2.69 -28.96 13.44
CA ARG A 68 3.37 -27.74 12.98
C ARG A 68 4.22 -27.13 14.07
N THR A 69 3.73 -27.11 15.32
CA THR A 69 4.53 -26.68 16.47
C THR A 69 5.79 -27.54 16.62
N ILE A 70 5.67 -28.88 16.51
CA ILE A 70 6.82 -29.80 16.53
C ILE A 70 7.80 -29.48 15.39
N TYR A 71 7.29 -29.33 14.16
CA TYR A 71 8.10 -28.97 12.99
C TYR A 71 8.86 -27.67 13.21
N ARG A 72 8.21 -26.61 13.72
CA ARG A 72 8.83 -25.31 13.96
C ARG A 72 9.88 -25.33 15.05
N ILE A 73 9.64 -26.06 16.15
CA ILE A 73 10.65 -26.26 17.20
C ILE A 73 11.90 -26.94 16.63
N ARG A 74 11.74 -28.01 15.83
CA ARG A 74 12.87 -28.68 15.18
C ARG A 74 13.60 -27.79 14.18
N LYS A 75 12.88 -26.96 13.44
CA LYS A 75 13.45 -25.96 12.54
C LYS A 75 14.26 -24.91 13.29
N ASP A 76 13.74 -24.41 14.41
CA ASP A 76 14.43 -23.43 15.23
C ASP A 76 15.68 -24.02 15.90
N PHE A 77 15.60 -25.20 16.48
CA PHE A 77 16.72 -25.86 17.14
C PHE A 77 17.33 -26.92 16.22
N SER A 78 17.95 -26.48 15.14
CA SER A 78 18.51 -27.32 14.10
C SER A 78 20.06 -27.31 14.02
N LEU A 79 20.72 -26.44 14.79
CA LEU A 79 22.17 -26.31 14.81
C LEU A 79 22.76 -27.24 15.88
N SER A 80 23.67 -28.15 15.48
CA SER A 80 24.41 -28.99 16.47
C SER A 80 25.44 -28.15 17.23
N PRO A 81 25.76 -28.50 18.49
CA PRO A 81 26.82 -27.83 19.27
C PRO A 81 28.18 -27.81 18.58
N ASP A 82 28.57 -28.93 17.95
CA ASP A 82 29.85 -29.02 17.25
C ASP A 82 29.94 -28.07 16.05
N GLU A 83 28.87 -28.02 15.25
CA GLU A 83 28.79 -27.12 14.11
C GLU A 83 28.75 -25.65 14.57
N GLY A 84 27.99 -25.33 15.60
CA GLY A 84 27.96 -24.02 16.21
C GLY A 84 29.33 -23.56 16.72
N LYS A 85 30.03 -24.42 17.45
CA LYS A 85 31.40 -24.18 17.94
C LYS A 85 32.37 -23.94 16.78
N ARG A 86 32.28 -24.74 15.71
CA ARG A 86 33.06 -24.56 14.49
C ARG A 86 32.83 -23.16 13.87
N GLN A 87 31.60 -22.77 13.68
CA GLN A 87 31.26 -21.46 13.07
C GLN A 87 31.72 -20.25 13.92
N ILE A 88 31.66 -20.35 15.24
CA ILE A 88 32.23 -19.30 16.11
C ILE A 88 33.76 -19.27 15.96
N SER A 89 34.41 -20.43 15.95
CA SER A 89 35.89 -20.57 15.85
C SER A 89 36.46 -20.06 14.52
N GLU A 90 35.68 -20.02 13.46
CA GLU A 90 36.06 -19.41 12.17
C GLU A 90 36.25 -17.87 12.25
N ARG A 91 35.60 -17.23 13.21
CA ARG A 91 35.62 -15.76 13.37
C ARG A 91 36.32 -15.30 14.65
N MET A 92 36.55 -16.22 15.60
CA MET A 92 37.10 -15.93 16.92
C MET A 92 38.06 -17.00 17.36
N GLN A 93 39.26 -16.60 17.82
CA GLN A 93 40.25 -17.55 18.35
C GLN A 93 39.97 -17.90 19.82
N GLY A 94 40.47 -19.05 20.26
CA GLY A 94 40.45 -19.47 21.67
C GLY A 94 39.06 -19.85 22.18
N VAL A 95 38.21 -20.43 21.34
CA VAL A 95 36.90 -20.98 21.72
C VAL A 95 37.11 -22.29 22.45
N THR A 96 36.72 -22.34 23.74
CA THR A 96 36.77 -23.56 24.59
C THR A 96 35.35 -23.93 25.04
N ASP A 97 35.20 -25.17 25.56
CA ASP A 97 33.89 -25.63 26.06
C ASP A 97 33.43 -24.78 27.28
N GLU A 98 34.37 -24.38 28.15
CA GLU A 98 34.06 -23.52 29.29
C GLU A 98 33.53 -22.15 28.84
N LYS A 99 34.07 -21.60 27.74
CA LYS A 99 33.55 -20.34 27.14
C LYS A 99 32.15 -20.55 26.54
N ILE A 100 31.94 -21.65 25.83
CA ILE A 100 30.62 -22.02 25.30
C ILE A 100 29.59 -22.08 26.42
N ASP A 101 29.90 -22.79 27.52
CA ASP A 101 29.01 -22.88 28.67
C ASP A 101 28.76 -21.52 29.35
N LEU A 102 29.76 -20.65 29.41
CA LEU A 102 29.59 -19.28 29.88
C LEU A 102 28.66 -18.48 28.96
N TRP A 103 28.81 -18.59 27.64
CA TRP A 103 27.99 -17.89 26.68
C TRP A 103 26.54 -18.40 26.65
N LYS A 104 26.31 -19.69 26.82
CA LYS A 104 24.98 -20.27 27.07
C LYS A 104 24.36 -19.71 28.35
N LYS A 105 25.13 -19.63 29.45
CA LYS A 105 24.68 -19.05 30.71
C LYS A 105 24.36 -17.55 30.59
N LYS A 106 25.12 -16.79 29.79
CA LYS A 106 24.85 -15.38 29.48
C LYS A 106 23.74 -15.21 28.46
N LYS A 107 23.16 -16.29 27.94
CA LYS A 107 22.13 -16.26 26.89
C LYS A 107 22.57 -15.67 25.53
N TYR A 108 23.89 -15.61 25.26
CA TYR A 108 24.41 -15.29 23.94
C TYR A 108 24.20 -16.43 22.93
N ILE A 109 24.14 -17.66 23.44
CA ILE A 109 23.81 -18.88 22.69
C ILE A 109 22.54 -19.46 23.32
N GLU A 110 21.48 -19.56 22.57
CA GLU A 110 20.25 -20.24 22.96
C GLU A 110 20.34 -21.71 22.58
N ALA A 111 20.14 -22.59 23.55
CA ALA A 111 20.18 -24.03 23.39
C ALA A 111 19.02 -24.69 24.13
N ASP A 112 18.54 -25.81 23.60
CA ASP A 112 17.51 -26.65 24.22
C ASP A 112 17.83 -28.14 24.03
N THR A 113 17.17 -29.00 24.81
CA THR A 113 17.32 -30.45 24.71
C THR A 113 16.11 -31.04 24.00
N LEU A 114 16.30 -31.50 22.75
CA LEU A 114 15.27 -32.13 21.93
C LEU A 114 15.56 -33.63 21.78
N ASP A 115 14.58 -34.44 22.13
CA ASP A 115 14.69 -35.92 22.06
C ASP A 115 15.99 -36.47 22.73
N GLY A 116 16.39 -35.83 23.85
CA GLY A 116 17.59 -36.18 24.62
C GLY A 116 18.92 -35.66 24.04
N LYS A 117 18.90 -34.81 23.02
CA LYS A 117 20.12 -34.21 22.42
C LYS A 117 20.08 -32.70 22.60
N GLU A 118 21.21 -32.09 23.00
CA GLU A 118 21.38 -30.65 22.98
C GLU A 118 21.40 -30.17 21.52
N MET A 119 20.55 -29.16 21.23
CA MET A 119 20.48 -28.47 19.94
C MET A 119 20.49 -26.96 20.16
N TRP A 120 21.19 -26.23 19.32
CA TRP A 120 21.23 -24.76 19.38
C TRP A 120 20.23 -24.16 18.41
N PHE A 121 19.73 -22.98 18.82
CA PHE A 121 18.91 -22.18 17.96
C PHE A 121 19.66 -21.82 16.67
N ARG A 122 19.03 -21.99 15.52
CA ARG A 122 19.64 -21.81 14.18
C ARG A 122 20.28 -20.44 13.95
N ARG A 123 19.84 -19.39 14.66
CA ARG A 123 20.39 -18.04 14.60
C ARG A 123 21.38 -17.74 15.73
N SER A 124 21.69 -18.69 16.60
CA SER A 124 22.56 -18.47 17.76
C SER A 124 23.91 -17.89 17.39
N ILE A 125 24.48 -18.24 16.24
CA ILE A 125 25.79 -17.71 15.83
C ILE A 125 25.69 -16.21 15.48
N GLY A 126 24.67 -15.82 14.73
CA GLY A 126 24.42 -14.40 14.45
C GLY A 126 24.13 -13.62 15.73
N ASN A 127 23.28 -14.15 16.60
CA ASN A 127 22.94 -13.55 17.89
C ASN A 127 24.16 -13.44 18.80
N PHE A 128 25.00 -14.45 18.84
CA PHE A 128 26.25 -14.43 19.62
C PHE A 128 27.11 -13.19 19.30
N PHE A 129 27.37 -12.90 18.02
CA PHE A 129 28.17 -11.75 17.62
C PHE A 129 27.50 -10.40 17.91
N LEU A 130 26.16 -10.35 17.91
CA LEU A 130 25.39 -9.15 18.26
C LEU A 130 25.34 -8.90 19.78
N LEU A 131 25.25 -9.97 20.59
CA LEU A 131 25.04 -9.90 22.03
C LEU A 131 26.33 -9.84 22.83
N ASN A 132 27.44 -10.41 22.28
CA ASN A 132 28.72 -10.49 22.97
C ASN A 132 29.47 -9.16 22.91
N ASN A 133 29.03 -8.19 23.70
CA ASN A 133 29.67 -6.89 23.79
C ASN A 133 31.03 -6.92 24.54
N ASP A 134 31.34 -8.01 25.25
CA ASP A 134 32.65 -8.18 25.89
C ASP A 134 33.78 -8.19 24.81
N ASP A 135 33.51 -8.81 23.66
CA ASP A 135 34.49 -8.98 22.58
C ASP A 135 34.23 -8.10 21.36
N PHE A 136 32.97 -7.65 21.11
CA PHE A 136 32.53 -7.00 19.87
C PHE A 136 31.91 -5.61 20.06
N SER A 137 32.04 -4.99 21.23
CA SER A 137 31.40 -3.71 21.57
C SER A 137 31.66 -2.59 20.55
N SER A 138 32.90 -2.44 20.07
CA SER A 138 33.26 -1.37 19.12
C SER A 138 32.60 -1.55 17.74
N GLN A 139 32.44 -2.79 17.27
CA GLN A 139 31.78 -3.11 16.01
C GLN A 139 30.26 -2.88 16.11
N ASN A 140 29.66 -3.33 17.20
CA ASN A 140 28.23 -3.15 17.46
C ASN A 140 27.88 -1.67 17.62
N GLU A 141 28.70 -0.88 18.29
CA GLU A 141 28.55 0.57 18.44
C GLU A 141 28.71 1.29 17.10
N ALA A 142 29.68 0.91 16.26
CA ALA A 142 29.85 1.50 14.93
C ALA A 142 28.62 1.24 14.03
N SER A 143 28.08 0.03 14.06
CA SER A 143 26.85 -0.34 13.35
C SER A 143 25.65 0.49 13.82
N ARG A 144 25.46 0.60 15.15
CA ARG A 144 24.40 1.41 15.76
C ARG A 144 24.49 2.87 15.31
N LYS A 145 25.68 3.47 15.36
CA LYS A 145 25.90 4.87 14.91
C LYS A 145 25.64 5.06 13.43
N GLN A 146 25.95 4.08 12.59
CA GLN A 146 25.64 4.16 11.17
C GLN A 146 24.13 4.17 10.92
N THR A 147 23.36 3.32 11.60
CA THR A 147 21.89 3.32 11.52
C THR A 147 21.33 4.64 12.03
N TYR A 148 21.82 5.16 13.17
CA TYR A 148 21.40 6.45 13.71
C TYR A 148 21.49 7.59 12.69
N LYS A 149 22.57 7.67 11.90
CA LYS A 149 22.74 8.71 10.88
C LYS A 149 21.66 8.67 9.80
N TYR A 150 21.19 7.49 9.41
CA TYR A 150 20.06 7.38 8.49
C TYR A 150 18.77 7.90 9.13
N LEU A 151 18.49 7.51 10.38
CA LEU A 151 17.29 7.93 11.09
C LEU A 151 17.30 9.45 11.36
N GLU A 152 18.44 10.02 11.73
CA GLU A 152 18.63 11.47 11.89
C GLU A 152 18.35 12.23 10.58
N LYS A 153 18.81 11.70 9.44
CA LYS A 153 18.53 12.28 8.13
C LYS A 153 17.03 12.29 7.85
N TYR A 154 16.34 11.17 8.03
CA TYR A 154 14.89 11.07 7.78
C TYR A 154 14.08 11.96 8.72
N TYR A 155 14.47 12.04 10.01
CA TYR A 155 13.89 12.97 10.95
C TYR A 155 14.03 14.44 10.48
N ASN A 156 15.22 14.85 10.05
CA ASN A 156 15.43 16.22 9.58
C ASN A 156 14.64 16.54 8.32
N GLU A 157 14.53 15.60 7.39
CA GLU A 157 13.69 15.73 6.20
C GLU A 157 12.21 15.88 6.57
N ALA A 158 11.73 15.14 7.55
CA ALA A 158 10.34 15.21 8.03
C ALA A 158 10.05 16.52 8.74
N MET A 159 10.95 16.97 9.63
CA MET A 159 10.78 18.23 10.38
C MET A 159 10.84 19.47 9.48
N ALA A 160 11.38 19.36 8.28
CA ALA A 160 11.34 20.42 7.26
C ALA A 160 9.96 20.55 6.59
N THR A 161 8.98 19.69 6.89
CA THR A 161 7.62 19.75 6.35
C THR A 161 6.62 20.22 7.39
N GLU A 162 5.55 20.89 6.95
CA GLU A 162 4.44 21.26 7.82
C GLU A 162 3.58 20.03 8.17
N ALA A 163 3.04 20.02 9.39
CA ALA A 163 2.08 19.00 9.80
C ALA A 163 0.68 19.38 9.31
N ASP A 164 -0.11 18.37 8.95
CA ASP A 164 -1.52 18.52 8.65
C ASP A 164 -2.37 18.68 9.96
N GLU A 165 -3.68 18.78 9.81
CA GLU A 165 -4.64 18.93 10.91
C GLU A 165 -4.62 17.78 11.93
N ASN A 166 -4.10 16.61 11.56
CA ASN A 166 -3.94 15.43 12.41
C ASN A 166 -2.54 15.32 13.06
N GLY A 167 -1.68 16.33 12.82
CA GLY A 167 -0.30 16.33 13.28
C GLY A 167 0.61 15.39 12.48
N VAL A 168 0.18 14.99 11.28
CA VAL A 168 0.93 14.12 10.37
C VAL A 168 1.66 14.97 9.33
N ARG A 169 2.93 14.68 9.09
CA ARG A 169 3.80 15.40 8.15
C ARG A 169 4.54 14.45 7.23
N ASN A 170 5.36 15.00 6.33
CA ASN A 170 6.23 14.23 5.43
C ASN A 170 5.48 13.09 4.71
N HIS A 171 4.33 13.42 4.11
CA HIS A 171 3.49 12.45 3.44
C HIS A 171 4.17 11.86 2.21
N HIS A 172 4.04 10.55 2.04
CA HIS A 172 4.50 9.81 0.87
C HIS A 172 3.35 9.02 0.25
N LYS A 173 3.26 9.03 -1.07
CA LYS A 173 2.45 8.04 -1.79
C LYS A 173 3.34 6.82 -2.03
N CYS A 174 2.92 5.70 -1.49
CA CYS A 174 3.59 4.42 -1.63
C CYS A 174 2.77 3.51 -2.55
N GLN A 175 3.44 2.82 -3.48
CA GLN A 175 2.86 1.71 -4.23
C GLN A 175 3.68 0.46 -3.97
N ILE A 176 2.99 -0.62 -3.66
CA ILE A 176 3.59 -1.89 -3.29
C ILE A 176 2.96 -3.01 -4.14
N THR A 177 3.81 -3.90 -4.63
CA THR A 177 3.41 -5.21 -5.14
C THR A 177 3.81 -6.27 -4.12
N PHE A 178 2.82 -7.01 -3.62
CA PHE A 178 3.02 -8.14 -2.72
C PHE A 178 2.66 -9.43 -3.41
N SER A 179 3.51 -10.45 -3.30
CA SER A 179 3.27 -11.76 -3.91
C SER A 179 3.48 -12.92 -2.94
N ILE A 180 2.76 -14.02 -3.19
CA ILE A 180 2.98 -15.33 -2.59
C ILE A 180 3.11 -16.35 -3.71
N ASP A 181 4.19 -17.11 -3.68
CA ASP A 181 4.48 -18.20 -4.60
C ASP A 181 4.42 -19.53 -3.85
N VAL A 182 3.37 -20.32 -4.10
CA VAL A 182 3.23 -21.68 -3.58
C VAL A 182 4.00 -22.63 -4.51
N LYS A 183 4.90 -23.43 -3.94
CA LYS A 183 5.75 -24.35 -4.71
C LYS A 183 4.94 -25.39 -5.46
N ALA A 184 5.47 -25.85 -6.60
CA ALA A 184 4.90 -26.96 -7.34
C ALA A 184 4.75 -28.18 -6.43
N ASP A 185 3.61 -28.85 -6.55
CA ASP A 185 3.27 -30.09 -5.83
C ASP A 185 3.29 -29.95 -4.27
N ALA A 186 3.23 -28.73 -3.73
CA ALA A 186 3.07 -28.49 -2.29
C ALA A 186 1.72 -29.02 -1.77
N VAL A 187 0.72 -29.07 -2.65
CA VAL A 187 -0.59 -29.69 -2.41
C VAL A 187 -0.97 -30.57 -3.62
N PRO A 188 -1.90 -31.52 -3.49
CA PRO A 188 -2.33 -32.35 -4.61
C PRO A 188 -2.94 -31.55 -5.77
N ASP A 189 -2.88 -32.10 -6.97
CA ASP A 189 -3.48 -31.52 -8.18
C ASP A 189 -4.99 -31.28 -8.03
N GLY A 190 -5.45 -30.10 -8.48
CA GLY A 190 -6.85 -29.70 -8.40
C GLY A 190 -7.32 -29.15 -7.05
N GLU A 191 -6.49 -29.15 -6.03
CA GLU A 191 -6.83 -28.59 -4.71
C GLU A 191 -6.91 -27.05 -4.74
N THR A 192 -7.85 -26.51 -3.96
CA THR A 192 -7.99 -25.07 -3.76
C THR A 192 -7.01 -24.59 -2.70
N LEU A 193 -6.17 -23.64 -3.08
CA LEU A 193 -5.33 -22.85 -2.19
C LEU A 193 -6.07 -21.60 -1.76
N ARG A 194 -6.07 -21.30 -0.47
CA ARG A 194 -6.64 -20.10 0.15
C ARG A 194 -5.52 -19.27 0.73
N VAL A 195 -5.45 -17.99 0.36
CA VAL A 195 -4.30 -17.13 0.66
C VAL A 195 -4.78 -15.83 1.30
N TRP A 196 -4.14 -15.41 2.40
CA TRP A 196 -4.36 -14.13 3.09
C TRP A 196 -3.06 -13.32 3.07
N MET A 197 -3.01 -12.30 2.24
CA MET A 197 -1.87 -11.38 2.11
C MET A 197 -2.08 -10.15 3.00
N PRO A 198 -1.02 -9.57 3.61
CA PRO A 198 -1.14 -8.31 4.35
C PRO A 198 -1.62 -7.19 3.42
N PHE A 199 -2.53 -6.37 3.93
CA PHE A 199 -3.12 -5.26 3.20
C PHE A 199 -3.20 -4.02 4.10
N PRO A 200 -2.96 -2.79 3.60
CA PRO A 200 -3.05 -1.58 4.40
C PRO A 200 -4.46 -1.31 4.91
N PHE A 201 -4.56 -0.56 5.99
CA PHE A 201 -5.82 -0.04 6.53
C PHE A 201 -5.71 1.46 6.80
N GLU A 202 -6.84 2.15 6.78
CA GLU A 202 -6.88 3.57 7.09
C GLU A 202 -6.70 3.81 8.60
N ASN A 203 -5.75 4.68 8.94
CA ASN A 203 -5.52 5.16 10.29
C ASN A 203 -5.10 6.65 10.24
N MET A 204 -4.64 7.22 11.36
CA MET A 204 -4.23 8.62 11.39
C MET A 204 -3.07 8.95 10.44
N ARG A 205 -2.23 7.96 10.08
CA ARG A 205 -1.03 8.12 9.24
C ARG A 205 -1.19 7.55 7.84
N GLN A 206 -2.08 6.57 7.64
CA GLN A 206 -2.34 5.90 6.38
C GLN A 206 -3.72 6.26 5.84
N SER A 207 -3.79 6.63 4.55
CA SER A 207 -5.02 7.05 3.87
C SER A 207 -4.94 6.81 2.36
N ASP A 208 -6.04 7.06 1.64
CA ASP A 208 -6.13 6.94 0.16
C ASP A 208 -5.68 5.56 -0.34
N ILE A 209 -6.18 4.50 0.32
CA ILE A 209 -5.82 3.13 0.02
C ILE A 209 -6.57 2.66 -1.23
N GLN A 210 -5.85 2.17 -2.23
CA GLN A 210 -6.41 1.73 -3.50
C GLN A 210 -5.81 0.39 -3.93
N LEU A 211 -6.66 -0.61 -4.16
CA LEU A 211 -6.25 -1.83 -4.84
C LEU A 211 -6.13 -1.52 -6.34
N ILE A 212 -4.94 -1.69 -6.91
CA ILE A 212 -4.64 -1.37 -8.32
C ILE A 212 -4.79 -2.61 -9.20
N LYS A 213 -4.25 -3.74 -8.74
CA LYS A 213 -4.22 -4.99 -9.51
C LYS A 213 -4.26 -6.19 -8.58
N SER A 214 -4.83 -7.29 -9.04
CA SER A 214 -4.75 -8.60 -8.40
C SER A 214 -4.65 -9.70 -9.46
N SER A 215 -3.95 -10.80 -9.15
CA SER A 215 -3.81 -11.96 -10.04
C SER A 215 -5.08 -12.82 -10.09
N HIS A 216 -5.87 -12.80 -9.01
CA HIS A 216 -7.12 -13.55 -8.83
C HIS A 216 -8.21 -12.62 -8.30
N ASP A 217 -9.45 -13.10 -8.25
CA ASP A 217 -10.53 -12.39 -7.57
C ASP A 217 -10.17 -12.19 -6.09
N VAL A 218 -10.28 -10.95 -5.60
CA VAL A 218 -9.82 -10.58 -4.26
C VAL A 218 -10.98 -10.15 -3.36
N THR A 219 -10.96 -10.59 -2.12
CA THR A 219 -11.81 -10.10 -1.04
C THR A 219 -10.96 -9.38 -0.01
N LEU A 220 -11.20 -8.09 0.18
CA LEU A 220 -10.53 -7.30 1.22
C LEU A 220 -11.25 -7.48 2.56
N SER A 221 -10.50 -7.66 3.63
CA SER A 221 -11.06 -7.81 4.98
C SER A 221 -11.80 -6.55 5.41
N LYS A 222 -12.96 -6.72 6.08
CA LYS A 222 -13.82 -5.61 6.55
C LYS A 222 -13.95 -5.57 8.06
N ASN A 223 -13.88 -6.73 8.71
CA ASN A 223 -14.23 -6.91 10.11
C ASN A 223 -13.08 -7.48 10.95
N SER A 224 -11.85 -7.46 10.45
CA SER A 224 -10.66 -7.90 11.17
C SER A 224 -9.73 -6.73 11.45
N LEU A 225 -9.03 -6.78 12.58
CA LEU A 225 -7.95 -5.86 12.94
C LEU A 225 -6.59 -6.30 12.36
N GLN A 226 -6.55 -7.47 11.70
CA GLN A 226 -5.42 -7.88 10.85
C GLN A 226 -5.91 -7.88 9.41
N HIS A 227 -5.57 -6.81 8.70
CA HIS A 227 -6.14 -6.48 7.41
C HIS A 227 -5.50 -7.32 6.32
N THR A 228 -6.33 -8.00 5.54
CA THR A 228 -5.87 -8.93 4.52
C THR A 228 -6.58 -8.75 3.18
N ALA A 229 -5.85 -9.06 2.11
CA ALA A 229 -6.40 -9.37 0.81
C ALA A 229 -6.45 -10.89 0.65
N TYR A 230 -7.67 -11.43 0.60
CA TYR A 230 -7.92 -12.86 0.44
C TYR A 230 -8.12 -13.23 -1.02
N MET A 231 -7.49 -14.32 -1.45
CA MET A 231 -7.65 -14.90 -2.79
C MET A 231 -7.70 -16.41 -2.74
N GLU A 232 -8.32 -17.01 -3.77
CA GLU A 232 -8.31 -18.45 -4.00
C GLU A 232 -7.68 -18.76 -5.36
N GLY A 233 -6.96 -19.90 -5.43
CA GLY A 233 -6.38 -20.41 -6.66
C GLY A 233 -6.36 -21.93 -6.66
N THR A 234 -6.27 -22.56 -7.84
CA THR A 234 -6.25 -24.01 -7.99
C THR A 234 -4.83 -24.48 -8.27
N ALA A 235 -4.31 -25.40 -7.45
CA ALA A 235 -3.03 -26.02 -7.65
C ALA A 235 -3.03 -26.92 -8.91
N GLN A 236 -1.95 -26.88 -9.67
CA GLN A 236 -1.73 -27.68 -10.88
C GLN A 236 -0.46 -28.51 -10.73
N LYS A 237 -0.56 -29.80 -11.05
CA LYS A 237 0.57 -30.74 -10.98
C LYS A 237 1.80 -30.20 -11.71
N GLY A 238 2.93 -30.21 -11.02
CA GLY A 238 4.23 -29.79 -11.56
C GLY A 238 4.37 -28.30 -11.79
N LYS A 239 3.41 -27.46 -11.36
CA LYS A 239 3.47 -25.99 -11.52
C LYS A 239 3.34 -25.29 -10.19
N PRO A 240 4.10 -24.21 -9.96
CA PRO A 240 3.84 -23.32 -8.82
C PRO A 240 2.53 -22.54 -9.03
N THR A 241 1.91 -22.11 -7.94
CA THR A 241 0.75 -21.22 -7.98
C THR A 241 1.16 -19.87 -7.45
N HIS A 242 1.00 -18.83 -8.28
CA HIS A 242 1.39 -17.45 -7.99
C HIS A 242 0.17 -16.60 -7.64
N PHE A 243 0.25 -15.88 -6.54
CA PHE A 243 -0.72 -14.87 -6.10
C PHE A 243 -0.03 -13.52 -6.00
N GLU A 244 -0.65 -12.48 -6.54
CA GLU A 244 -0.08 -11.13 -6.56
C GLU A 244 -1.17 -10.08 -6.35
N ILE A 245 -0.88 -9.08 -5.54
CA ILE A 245 -1.66 -7.84 -5.42
C ILE A 245 -0.75 -6.63 -5.57
N THR A 246 -1.23 -5.60 -6.25
CA THR A 246 -0.61 -4.27 -6.25
C THR A 246 -1.59 -3.28 -5.66
N TYR A 247 -1.15 -2.49 -4.69
CA TYR A 247 -1.95 -1.46 -4.04
C TYR A 247 -1.14 -0.19 -3.81
N SER A 248 -1.81 0.93 -3.67
CA SER A 248 -1.19 2.19 -3.25
C SER A 248 -1.90 2.78 -2.03
N TYR A 249 -1.18 3.56 -1.26
CA TYR A 249 -1.69 4.30 -0.10
C TYR A 249 -0.82 5.54 0.14
N ILE A 250 -1.34 6.47 0.94
CA ILE A 250 -0.56 7.61 1.44
C ILE A 250 -0.21 7.33 2.89
N VAL A 251 1.06 7.53 3.25
CA VAL A 251 1.55 7.39 4.62
C VAL A 251 2.34 8.63 5.02
N GLY A 252 2.23 9.02 6.29
CA GLY A 252 3.00 10.13 6.83
C GLY A 252 3.66 9.81 8.17
N GLU A 253 4.57 10.69 8.56
CA GLU A 253 5.20 10.68 9.86
C GLU A 253 4.28 11.31 10.90
N ARG A 254 4.24 10.74 12.09
CA ARG A 254 3.54 11.32 13.23
C ARG A 254 4.43 11.33 14.45
N HIS A 255 4.66 12.51 14.98
CA HIS A 255 5.35 12.72 16.25
C HIS A 255 4.58 13.75 17.06
N ILE A 256 4.33 13.45 18.33
CA ILE A 256 3.66 14.37 19.25
C ILE A 256 4.65 14.75 20.34
N ASP A 257 4.92 16.05 20.43
CA ASP A 257 5.83 16.56 21.46
C ASP A 257 5.31 16.22 22.86
N ARG A 258 6.22 15.84 23.76
CA ARG A 258 5.87 15.49 25.15
C ARG A 258 5.16 16.63 25.88
N ALA A 259 5.55 17.89 25.64
CA ALA A 259 4.90 19.04 26.26
C ALA A 259 3.46 19.19 25.77
N GLU A 260 3.19 18.90 24.50
CA GLU A 260 1.84 18.86 23.94
C GLU A 260 1.01 17.76 24.59
N ILE A 261 1.55 16.53 24.71
CA ILE A 261 0.85 15.44 25.40
C ILE A 261 0.47 15.84 26.82
N LEU A 262 1.42 16.39 27.57
CA LEU A 262 1.20 16.82 28.96
C LEU A 262 0.15 17.93 29.09
N SER A 263 0.09 18.86 28.12
CA SER A 263 -0.88 19.96 28.13
C SER A 263 -2.33 19.50 27.90
N ARG A 264 -2.51 18.37 27.21
CA ARG A 264 -3.82 17.80 26.84
C ARG A 264 -4.25 16.65 27.75
N LEU A 265 -3.32 16.11 28.57
CA LEU A 265 -3.52 14.91 29.37
C LEU A 265 -4.68 15.08 30.38
N LYS A 266 -5.56 14.09 30.41
CA LYS A 266 -6.67 13.98 31.38
C LYS A 266 -6.56 12.69 32.20
N PRO A 267 -7.20 12.59 33.36
CA PRO A 267 -7.35 11.32 34.05
C PRO A 267 -8.10 10.31 33.18
N TYR A 268 -7.65 9.04 33.19
CA TYR A 268 -8.32 7.98 32.43
C TYR A 268 -9.78 7.77 32.84
N ASP A 269 -10.67 7.71 31.88
CA ASP A 269 -12.00 7.12 32.06
C ASP A 269 -11.89 5.59 32.07
N LYS A 270 -11.77 5.03 33.26
CA LYS A 270 -11.65 3.57 33.45
C LYS A 270 -12.92 2.79 33.10
N THR A 271 -14.02 3.49 32.79
CA THR A 271 -15.27 2.86 32.35
C THR A 271 -15.36 2.74 30.85
N SER A 272 -14.53 3.46 30.10
CA SER A 272 -14.50 3.44 28.65
C SER A 272 -14.09 2.07 28.09
N ASP A 273 -14.62 1.73 26.89
CA ASP A 273 -14.27 0.48 26.22
C ASP A 273 -12.79 0.45 25.82
N THR A 274 -12.22 1.60 25.40
CA THR A 274 -10.80 1.74 25.08
C THR A 274 -9.94 1.38 26.30
N TYR A 275 -10.22 1.97 27.47
CA TYR A 275 -9.44 1.67 28.67
C TYR A 275 -9.54 0.19 29.05
N LYS A 276 -10.77 -0.35 29.13
CA LYS A 276 -11.02 -1.75 29.50
C LYS A 276 -10.33 -2.72 28.52
N LYS A 277 -10.51 -2.52 27.21
CA LYS A 277 -9.94 -3.40 26.18
C LYS A 277 -8.41 -3.39 26.25
N TYR A 278 -7.80 -2.20 26.26
CA TYR A 278 -6.36 -2.05 26.08
C TYR A 278 -5.55 -2.01 27.37
N THR A 279 -6.20 -2.28 28.52
CA THR A 279 -5.55 -2.66 29.78
C THR A 279 -5.84 -4.10 30.19
N SER A 280 -6.58 -4.86 29.37
CA SER A 280 -6.86 -6.29 29.60
C SER A 280 -5.78 -7.19 29.03
N ASP A 281 -5.80 -8.46 29.43
CA ASP A 281 -4.98 -9.50 28.81
C ASP A 281 -5.40 -9.71 27.33
N GLU A 282 -4.42 -10.04 26.52
CA GLU A 282 -4.59 -10.39 25.10
C GLU A 282 -3.74 -11.64 24.81
N TYR A 283 -4.41 -12.78 24.85
CA TYR A 283 -3.76 -14.08 24.72
C TYR A 283 -3.25 -14.32 23.28
N PRO A 284 -2.12 -15.09 23.14
CA PRO A 284 -1.39 -15.77 24.21
C PRO A 284 -0.27 -14.94 24.86
N HIS A 285 0.08 -13.77 24.34
CA HIS A 285 1.34 -13.12 24.70
C HIS A 285 1.20 -11.95 25.67
N ILE A 286 0.17 -11.11 25.56
CA ILE A 286 0.02 -9.96 26.44
C ILE A 286 -0.78 -10.39 27.67
N ILE A 287 -0.06 -10.74 28.75
CA ILE A 287 -0.64 -11.24 29.99
C ILE A 287 -0.09 -10.45 31.16
N LYS A 288 -0.99 -9.91 31.98
CA LYS A 288 -0.67 -9.21 33.22
C LYS A 288 -0.41 -10.23 34.32
N SER A 289 0.84 -10.68 34.44
CA SER A 289 1.26 -11.54 35.52
C SER A 289 1.68 -10.71 36.74
N ASP A 290 1.65 -11.31 37.95
CA ASP A 290 2.21 -10.70 39.17
C ASP A 290 3.68 -10.27 38.97
N ARG A 291 4.46 -11.02 38.13
CA ARG A 291 5.83 -10.66 37.78
C ARG A 291 5.89 -9.37 36.97
N MET A 292 5.04 -9.24 35.94
CA MET A 292 4.96 -8.04 35.10
C MET A 292 4.55 -6.81 35.93
N GLU A 293 3.51 -6.91 36.74
CA GLU A 293 3.07 -5.78 37.57
C GLU A 293 4.13 -5.35 38.60
N LYS A 294 4.73 -6.29 39.31
CA LYS A 294 5.79 -5.99 40.28
C LYS A 294 7.00 -5.37 39.59
N LEU A 295 7.40 -5.89 38.43
CA LEU A 295 8.52 -5.35 37.68
C LEU A 295 8.21 -3.93 37.16
N ALA A 296 7.06 -3.71 36.54
CA ALA A 296 6.66 -2.39 36.05
C ALA A 296 6.63 -1.34 37.17
N ARG A 297 6.04 -1.69 38.32
CA ARG A 297 6.03 -0.81 39.52
C ARG A 297 7.43 -0.53 40.04
N SER A 298 8.30 -1.52 40.06
CA SER A 298 9.71 -1.36 40.43
C SER A 298 10.46 -0.40 39.53
N ILE A 299 10.21 -0.49 38.21
CA ILE A 299 10.84 0.37 37.20
C ILE A 299 10.39 1.82 37.32
N VAL A 300 9.07 2.06 37.44
CA VAL A 300 8.53 3.43 37.52
C VAL A 300 8.66 4.08 38.90
N GLY A 301 8.89 3.30 39.94
CA GLY A 301 9.07 3.79 41.30
C GLY A 301 7.87 4.60 41.80
N ASN A 302 8.12 5.87 42.21
CA ASN A 302 7.10 6.77 42.73
C ASN A 302 6.40 7.63 41.68
N GLU A 303 6.76 7.50 40.39
CA GLU A 303 6.13 8.27 39.30
C GLU A 303 4.64 7.92 39.18
N LYS A 304 3.78 8.95 39.02
CA LYS A 304 2.32 8.81 38.91
C LYS A 304 1.78 9.27 37.54
N ASN A 305 2.53 10.10 36.81
CA ASN A 305 2.10 10.57 35.51
C ASN A 305 2.30 9.45 34.47
N PRO A 306 1.24 9.02 33.77
CA PRO A 306 1.32 7.90 32.83
C PRO A 306 2.28 8.16 31.68
N VAL A 307 2.49 9.41 31.25
CA VAL A 307 3.44 9.75 30.17
C VAL A 307 4.87 9.50 30.63
N PHE A 308 5.22 9.90 31.85
CA PHE A 308 6.54 9.63 32.42
C PHE A 308 6.72 8.15 32.78
N GLN A 309 5.70 7.47 33.29
CA GLN A 309 5.75 6.03 33.53
C GLN A 309 6.06 5.25 32.25
N ALA A 310 5.34 5.54 31.15
CA ALA A 310 5.58 4.92 29.84
C ALA A 310 6.99 5.20 29.34
N SER A 311 7.48 6.45 29.46
CA SER A 311 8.85 6.84 29.09
C SER A 311 9.91 6.09 29.90
N ILE A 312 9.72 5.94 31.23
CA ILE A 312 10.67 5.23 32.10
C ILE A 312 10.74 3.74 31.72
N ILE A 313 9.60 3.10 31.45
CA ILE A 313 9.55 1.71 31.00
C ILE A 313 10.24 1.56 29.62
N TYR A 314 9.96 2.48 28.71
CA TYR A 314 10.63 2.53 27.41
C TYR A 314 12.17 2.61 27.56
N ASP A 315 12.67 3.57 28.33
CA ASP A 315 14.11 3.75 28.59
C ASP A 315 14.74 2.53 29.24
N TRP A 316 14.02 1.90 30.17
CA TRP A 316 14.48 0.67 30.81
C TRP A 316 14.63 -0.46 29.78
N ILE A 317 13.65 -0.67 28.88
CA ILE A 317 13.73 -1.73 27.86
C ILE A 317 14.87 -1.46 26.88
N VAL A 318 14.95 -0.25 26.31
CA VAL A 318 15.97 0.06 25.30
C VAL A 318 17.40 -0.02 25.84
N SER A 319 17.58 0.18 27.16
CA SER A 319 18.88 0.11 27.82
C SER A 319 19.29 -1.31 28.22
N ASN A 320 18.32 -2.23 28.41
CA ASN A 320 18.59 -3.54 28.99
C ASN A 320 18.43 -4.73 28.00
N PHE A 321 17.71 -4.53 26.87
CA PHE A 321 17.41 -5.61 25.94
C PHE A 321 17.97 -5.33 24.55
N PRO A 322 19.22 -5.74 24.23
CA PRO A 322 19.79 -5.64 22.90
C PRO A 322 18.95 -6.42 21.88
N TRP A 323 19.03 -6.02 20.60
CA TRP A 323 18.36 -6.72 19.53
C TRP A 323 19.02 -8.07 19.24
N ALA A 324 18.21 -9.10 19.06
CA ALA A 324 18.64 -10.42 18.59
C ALA A 324 17.56 -11.06 17.74
N GLY A 325 17.96 -11.89 16.77
CA GLY A 325 17.01 -12.61 15.92
C GLY A 325 16.16 -13.60 16.72
N ALA A 326 14.85 -13.56 16.52
CA ALA A 326 13.86 -14.33 17.27
C ALA A 326 13.67 -15.76 16.76
N ARG A 327 13.17 -16.61 17.65
CA ARG A 327 12.49 -17.88 17.35
C ARG A 327 11.14 -17.62 16.69
N GLU A 328 10.58 -18.64 16.05
CA GLU A 328 9.19 -18.63 15.60
C GLU A 328 8.27 -18.32 16.80
N TYR A 329 7.50 -17.22 16.73
CA TYR A 329 6.70 -16.73 17.87
C TYR A 329 5.68 -17.75 18.36
N SER A 330 5.11 -18.55 17.46
CA SER A 330 4.19 -19.64 17.77
C SER A 330 4.81 -20.78 18.62
N THR A 331 6.15 -20.83 18.74
CA THR A 331 6.86 -21.79 19.59
C THR A 331 7.13 -21.27 21.01
N ILE A 332 6.79 -20.01 21.29
CA ILE A 332 7.04 -19.35 22.57
C ILE A 332 5.70 -19.16 23.30
N PRO A 333 5.47 -19.82 24.43
CA PRO A 333 4.19 -19.73 25.16
C PRO A 333 3.82 -18.32 25.62
N ASN A 334 4.82 -17.54 26.08
CA ASN A 334 4.66 -16.15 26.48
C ASN A 334 5.93 -15.37 26.14
N ILE A 335 5.83 -14.49 25.14
CA ILE A 335 6.98 -13.75 24.62
C ILE A 335 7.53 -12.73 25.63
N PRO A 336 6.76 -11.89 26.35
CA PRO A 336 7.28 -11.02 27.39
C PRO A 336 8.09 -11.72 28.48
N GLU A 337 7.62 -12.87 28.99
CA GLU A 337 8.36 -13.66 29.99
C GLU A 337 9.67 -14.23 29.38
N TYR A 338 9.61 -14.71 28.14
CA TYR A 338 10.79 -15.19 27.39
C TYR A 338 11.85 -14.10 27.24
N VAL A 339 11.46 -12.86 26.87
CA VAL A 339 12.39 -11.73 26.75
C VAL A 339 13.06 -11.43 28.10
N LEU A 340 12.29 -11.40 29.20
CA LEU A 340 12.85 -11.20 30.54
C LEU A 340 13.84 -12.28 30.96
N ASP A 341 13.59 -13.53 30.55
CA ASP A 341 14.46 -14.68 30.91
C ASP A 341 15.73 -14.76 30.05
N ASN A 342 15.67 -14.29 28.80
CA ASN A 342 16.79 -14.31 27.88
C ASN A 342 17.60 -13.01 27.80
N GLY A 343 17.04 -11.87 28.24
CA GLY A 343 17.74 -10.59 28.29
C GLY A 343 17.96 -9.94 26.91
N HIS A 344 17.24 -10.37 25.87
CA HIS A 344 17.30 -9.83 24.52
C HIS A 344 16.00 -10.13 23.77
N GLY A 345 15.80 -9.52 22.62
CA GLY A 345 14.67 -9.80 21.75
C GLY A 345 14.72 -9.02 20.43
N ASP A 346 13.91 -9.40 19.43
CA ASP A 346 13.74 -8.62 18.22
C ASP A 346 12.73 -7.47 18.40
N CYS A 347 12.24 -6.88 17.31
CA CYS A 347 11.31 -5.74 17.35
C CYS A 347 9.99 -6.11 18.02
N GLY A 348 9.36 -7.21 17.63
CA GLY A 348 8.07 -7.61 18.16
C GLY A 348 8.17 -8.11 19.61
N GLN A 349 9.23 -8.83 19.94
CA GLN A 349 9.42 -9.37 21.28
C GLN A 349 9.53 -8.26 22.34
N VAL A 350 10.33 -7.20 22.09
CA VAL A 350 10.42 -6.08 23.04
C VAL A 350 9.20 -5.18 23.03
N THR A 351 8.50 -5.09 21.90
CA THR A 351 7.23 -4.36 21.81
C THR A 351 6.15 -5.05 22.66
N LEU A 352 6.04 -6.38 22.60
CA LEU A 352 5.14 -7.14 23.46
C LEU A 352 5.49 -7.01 24.95
N LEU A 353 6.78 -6.99 25.29
CA LEU A 353 7.23 -6.73 26.66
C LEU A 353 6.80 -5.32 27.13
N TYR A 354 6.99 -4.30 26.28
CA TYR A 354 6.57 -2.93 26.58
C TYR A 354 5.06 -2.86 26.85
N ILE A 355 4.24 -3.42 25.95
CA ILE A 355 2.77 -3.44 26.07
C ILE A 355 2.35 -4.16 27.37
N ALA A 356 2.93 -5.31 27.68
CA ALA A 356 2.61 -6.06 28.88
C ALA A 356 2.94 -5.27 30.17
N LEU A 357 4.09 -4.59 30.21
CA LEU A 357 4.51 -3.78 31.37
C LEU A 357 3.61 -2.56 31.57
N VAL A 358 3.31 -1.78 30.54
CA VAL A 358 2.48 -0.58 30.67
C VAL A 358 1.02 -0.92 30.96
N ARG A 359 0.46 -1.97 30.35
CA ARG A 359 -0.89 -2.48 30.68
C ARG A 359 -0.97 -2.96 32.13
N SER A 360 0.09 -3.55 32.71
CA SER A 360 0.14 -4.05 34.07
C SER A 360 -0.03 -2.95 35.12
N ILE A 361 0.33 -1.72 34.79
CA ILE A 361 0.16 -0.55 35.70
C ILE A 361 -1.01 0.36 35.29
N GLY A 362 -1.84 -0.08 34.31
CA GLY A 362 -3.08 0.60 33.96
C GLY A 362 -2.92 1.67 32.86
N ILE A 363 -1.89 1.61 32.04
CA ILE A 363 -1.71 2.45 30.84
C ILE A 363 -2.15 1.64 29.63
N PRO A 364 -3.21 2.07 28.89
CA PRO A 364 -3.66 1.36 27.70
C PRO A 364 -2.61 1.43 26.59
N ALA A 365 -2.33 0.29 25.98
CA ALA A 365 -1.42 0.18 24.83
C ALA A 365 -1.87 -0.92 23.90
N ARG A 366 -1.55 -0.80 22.59
CA ARG A 366 -1.89 -1.79 21.58
C ARG A 366 -0.70 -2.06 20.65
N TRP A 367 -0.78 -3.18 19.98
CA TRP A 367 0.14 -3.61 18.94
C TRP A 367 -0.22 -2.99 17.60
N GLU A 368 0.79 -2.63 16.82
CA GLU A 368 0.69 -2.32 15.39
C GLU A 368 1.92 -2.89 14.68
N SER A 369 1.73 -3.45 13.47
CA SER A 369 2.84 -4.05 12.74
C SER A 369 2.63 -4.08 11.23
N GLY A 370 3.71 -4.36 10.53
CA GLY A 370 3.77 -4.49 9.09
C GLY A 370 5.22 -4.50 8.59
N TYR A 371 5.64 -3.43 7.92
CA TYR A 371 6.99 -3.36 7.33
C TYR A 371 7.66 -2.02 7.61
N MET A 372 8.99 -2.05 7.72
CA MET A 372 9.83 -0.88 7.51
C MET A 372 10.26 -0.83 6.04
N LEU A 373 10.12 0.34 5.42
CA LEU A 373 10.28 0.56 3.97
C LEU A 373 11.47 1.46 3.66
N TYR A 374 12.54 1.39 4.44
CA TYR A 374 13.71 2.24 4.19
C TYR A 374 14.41 1.86 2.89
N PRO A 375 14.96 2.83 2.15
CA PRO A 375 15.72 2.55 0.93
C PRO A 375 16.92 1.61 1.11
N HIS A 376 17.48 1.56 2.32
CA HIS A 376 18.62 0.72 2.66
C HIS A 376 18.24 -0.57 3.39
N GLU A 377 16.99 -0.70 3.86
CA GLU A 377 16.54 -1.86 4.62
C GLU A 377 15.02 -2.03 4.52
N LEU A 378 14.61 -3.04 3.77
CA LEU A 378 13.21 -3.50 3.70
C LEU A 378 13.08 -4.74 4.58
N ASN A 379 12.24 -4.69 5.62
CA ASN A 379 12.04 -5.82 6.54
C ASN A 379 10.69 -5.73 7.24
N TYR A 380 10.27 -6.81 7.89
CA TYR A 380 9.18 -6.81 8.87
C TYR A 380 9.51 -5.87 10.03
N HIS A 381 8.49 -5.22 10.57
CA HIS A 381 8.67 -4.36 11.73
C HIS A 381 7.41 -4.22 12.57
N ASP A 382 7.62 -4.07 13.88
CA ASP A 382 6.60 -4.08 14.91
C ASP A 382 6.83 -2.92 15.87
N TRP A 383 5.73 -2.26 16.28
CA TRP A 383 5.73 -1.16 17.23
C TRP A 383 4.46 -1.15 18.07
N ALA A 384 4.37 -0.26 19.04
CA ALA A 384 3.21 -0.06 19.88
C ALA A 384 2.55 1.29 19.61
N GLU A 385 1.30 1.41 20.03
CA GLU A 385 0.66 2.68 20.32
C GLU A 385 0.26 2.72 21.79
N THR A 386 0.58 3.83 22.46
CA THR A 386 0.21 4.09 23.86
C THR A 386 -0.92 5.10 23.90
N TYR A 387 -2.00 4.82 24.62
CA TYR A 387 -3.14 5.74 24.73
C TYR A 387 -3.00 6.66 25.93
N PHE A 388 -3.15 7.96 25.70
CA PHE A 388 -3.23 8.96 26.76
C PHE A 388 -4.57 9.68 26.67
N GLU A 389 -5.30 9.70 27.80
CA GLU A 389 -6.62 10.34 27.86
C GLU A 389 -6.53 11.84 27.54
N GLY A 390 -7.41 12.33 26.65
CA GLY A 390 -7.39 13.70 26.13
C GLY A 390 -6.43 13.94 24.95
N VAL A 391 -5.57 12.97 24.63
CA VAL A 391 -4.60 13.02 23.51
C VAL A 391 -4.97 12.01 22.43
N GLY A 392 -5.30 10.77 22.84
CA GLY A 392 -5.54 9.63 21.96
C GLY A 392 -4.34 8.69 21.86
N TRP A 393 -4.27 7.94 20.78
CA TRP A 393 -3.18 7.00 20.48
C TRP A 393 -1.91 7.72 20.06
N VAL A 394 -0.79 7.36 20.68
CA VAL A 394 0.54 7.94 20.47
C VAL A 394 1.47 6.81 20.04
N PRO A 395 2.12 6.87 18.86
CA PRO A 395 3.05 5.84 18.42
C PRO A 395 4.26 5.72 19.37
N THR A 396 4.73 4.48 19.55
CA THR A 396 5.87 4.17 20.42
C THR A 396 6.67 3.02 19.80
N ASP A 397 7.89 3.29 19.32
CA ASP A 397 8.75 2.27 18.72
C ASP A 397 9.94 1.96 19.63
N VAL A 398 9.77 0.96 20.47
CA VAL A 398 10.79 0.53 21.46
C VAL A 398 12.02 -0.04 20.76
N SER A 399 11.84 -0.72 19.62
CA SER A 399 12.94 -1.36 18.91
C SER A 399 13.94 -0.34 18.35
N PHE A 400 13.45 0.71 17.68
CA PHE A 400 14.29 1.78 17.15
C PHE A 400 14.86 2.67 18.24
N GLY A 401 14.24 2.74 19.40
CA GLY A 401 14.77 3.44 20.56
C GLY A 401 16.16 2.97 20.99
N ARG A 402 16.47 1.70 20.78
CA ARG A 402 17.82 1.14 21.06
C ARG A 402 18.91 1.80 20.22
N THR A 403 18.62 2.17 18.99
CA THR A 403 19.53 2.91 18.11
C THR A 403 19.76 4.33 18.59
N MET A 404 18.79 4.90 19.29
CA MET A 404 18.79 6.29 19.78
C MET A 404 19.45 6.48 21.16
N VAL A 405 19.79 5.41 21.88
CA VAL A 405 20.36 5.53 23.24
C VAL A 405 21.61 6.40 23.24
N GLY A 406 21.58 7.48 24.03
CA GLY A 406 22.68 8.44 24.15
C GLY A 406 22.81 9.43 22.98
N GLU A 407 21.93 9.40 22.01
CA GLU A 407 21.91 10.32 20.87
C GLU A 407 20.92 11.49 21.09
N PRO A 408 21.06 12.62 20.38
CA PRO A 408 20.18 13.79 20.54
C PRO A 408 18.68 13.50 20.33
N LEU A 409 18.33 12.54 19.45
CA LEU A 409 16.95 12.16 19.13
C LEU A 409 16.42 11.01 20.00
N SER A 410 17.01 10.77 21.19
CA SER A 410 16.65 9.63 22.05
C SER A 410 15.16 9.59 22.47
N ASP A 411 14.48 10.72 22.45
CA ASP A 411 13.05 10.80 22.81
C ASP A 411 12.09 10.63 21.62
N TYR A 412 12.60 10.66 20.39
CA TYR A 412 11.76 10.69 19.19
C TYR A 412 10.80 9.49 19.10
N TYR A 413 11.30 8.27 19.19
CA TYR A 413 10.48 7.06 19.07
C TYR A 413 9.67 6.72 20.34
N LYS A 414 9.76 7.51 21.41
CA LYS A 414 8.86 7.40 22.57
C LYS A 414 7.45 7.86 22.26
N THR A 415 7.32 8.86 21.36
CA THR A 415 6.05 9.51 21.03
C THR A 415 5.90 9.76 19.53
N GLY A 416 6.67 9.06 18.72
CA GLY A 416 6.71 9.27 17.28
C GLY A 416 7.04 8.03 16.47
N ILE A 417 6.70 8.10 15.18
CA ILE A 417 7.02 7.10 14.18
C ILE A 417 7.15 7.77 12.82
N ASP A 418 8.15 7.38 12.06
CA ASP A 418 8.43 7.97 10.75
C ASP A 418 7.52 7.45 9.62
N ALA A 419 7.61 8.07 8.44
CA ALA A 419 6.80 7.74 7.29
C ALA A 419 7.18 6.39 6.63
N TYR A 420 8.35 5.84 6.95
CA TYR A 420 8.82 4.57 6.38
C TYR A 420 8.23 3.35 7.10
N ARG A 421 6.97 3.44 7.53
CA ARG A 421 6.23 2.37 8.21
C ARG A 421 4.93 2.07 7.48
N PHE A 422 4.84 0.86 6.96
CA PHE A 422 3.60 0.28 6.43
C PHE A 422 2.91 -0.52 7.53
N ALA A 423 1.70 -0.15 7.91
CA ALA A 423 0.88 -0.87 8.88
C ALA A 423 -0.18 -1.72 8.18
N ALA A 424 -0.22 -3.01 8.51
CA ALA A 424 -1.20 -3.98 8.03
C ALA A 424 -1.98 -4.64 9.18
N ASN A 425 -1.49 -4.57 10.41
CA ASN A 425 -2.05 -5.28 11.55
C ASN A 425 -2.23 -4.36 12.76
N GLU A 426 -3.41 -4.41 13.36
CA GLU A 426 -3.72 -3.88 14.69
C GLU A 426 -4.03 -5.03 15.65
N ASN A 427 -3.54 -4.96 16.87
CA ASN A 427 -3.67 -6.00 17.88
C ASN A 427 -3.04 -7.35 17.47
N THR A 428 -2.88 -8.24 18.46
CA THR A 428 -2.32 -9.56 18.26
C THR A 428 -3.40 -10.62 18.07
N ASN A 429 -3.06 -11.71 17.41
CA ASN A 429 -3.88 -12.93 17.30
C ASN A 429 -5.35 -12.70 16.89
N GLN A 430 -5.59 -11.79 15.96
CA GLN A 430 -6.95 -11.50 15.49
C GLN A 430 -7.36 -12.49 14.38
N PRO A 431 -8.64 -12.90 14.34
CA PRO A 431 -9.13 -13.75 13.26
C PRO A 431 -9.09 -13.01 11.91
N PHE A 432 -8.81 -13.74 10.83
CA PHE A 432 -8.92 -13.19 9.47
C PHE A 432 -10.38 -13.04 9.02
N ASP A 433 -10.58 -12.21 8.01
CA ASP A 433 -11.85 -12.03 7.30
C ASP A 433 -11.59 -12.05 5.79
N PRO A 434 -11.97 -13.11 5.04
CA PRO A 434 -12.68 -14.33 5.49
C PRO A 434 -11.87 -15.18 6.48
N LYS A 435 -12.60 -15.89 7.36
CA LYS A 435 -12.00 -16.70 8.44
C LYS A 435 -11.31 -17.93 7.88
N LYS A 436 -10.13 -18.27 8.43
CA LYS A 436 -9.43 -19.54 8.20
C LYS A 436 -10.19 -20.70 8.83
N GLU A 437 -10.04 -21.89 8.23
CA GLU A 437 -10.49 -23.12 8.81
C GLU A 437 -9.54 -23.63 9.88
N PHE A 438 -8.23 -23.62 9.58
CA PHE A 438 -7.20 -24.07 10.50
C PHE A 438 -6.73 -22.95 11.44
N ILE A 439 -6.15 -23.32 12.58
CA ILE A 439 -5.56 -22.40 13.54
C ILE A 439 -4.44 -21.63 12.83
N ARG A 440 -4.36 -20.33 13.08
CA ARG A 440 -3.37 -19.45 12.48
C ARG A 440 -1.94 -19.96 12.72
N CYS A 441 -1.10 -19.78 11.71
CA CYS A 441 0.32 -20.15 11.78
C CYS A 441 1.10 -19.21 12.70
N GLU A 442 0.77 -17.90 12.62
CA GLU A 442 1.40 -16.88 13.43
C GLU A 442 0.46 -16.47 14.56
N THR A 443 1.01 -16.43 15.78
CA THR A 443 0.25 -16.13 16.99
C THR A 443 0.18 -14.63 17.32
N VAL A 444 0.84 -13.79 16.54
CA VAL A 444 0.88 -12.34 16.75
C VAL A 444 0.18 -11.63 15.61
N ASP A 445 0.72 -11.67 14.39
CA ASP A 445 0.23 -10.87 13.27
C ASP A 445 0.30 -11.60 11.91
N ASN A 446 0.13 -10.85 10.80
CA ASN A 446 0.25 -11.36 9.44
C ASN A 446 1.14 -10.42 8.62
N GLN A 447 2.42 -10.66 8.62
CA GLN A 447 3.38 -9.90 7.79
C GLN A 447 3.75 -10.68 6.51
N ALA A 448 3.98 -11.98 6.62
CA ALA A 448 4.44 -12.82 5.51
C ALA A 448 3.29 -13.39 4.65
N GLY A 449 2.05 -13.21 5.07
CA GLY A 449 0.92 -13.92 4.51
C GLY A 449 0.77 -15.35 5.04
N GLU A 450 -0.44 -15.89 4.96
CA GLU A 450 -0.74 -17.26 5.33
C GLU A 450 -1.47 -17.99 4.20
N VAL A 451 -1.16 -19.29 4.06
CA VAL A 451 -1.75 -20.15 3.02
C VAL A 451 -2.32 -21.40 3.69
N GLU A 452 -3.53 -21.78 3.31
CA GLU A 452 -4.13 -23.05 3.70
C GLU A 452 -4.84 -23.74 2.53
N TRP A 453 -5.07 -25.02 2.66
CA TRP A 453 -5.89 -25.84 1.80
C TRP A 453 -6.72 -26.80 2.65
N ARG A 454 -7.57 -27.64 2.08
CA ARG A 454 -8.43 -28.55 2.89
C ARG A 454 -7.65 -29.55 3.77
N GLY A 455 -6.37 -29.79 3.50
CA GLY A 455 -5.54 -30.73 4.27
C GLY A 455 -4.71 -30.06 5.36
N GLY A 456 -4.77 -28.74 5.53
CA GLY A 456 -4.00 -28.01 6.57
C GLY A 456 -3.43 -26.70 6.10
N ASN A 457 -2.70 -26.05 6.98
CA ASN A 457 -1.89 -24.89 6.62
C ASN A 457 -0.63 -25.28 5.85
N LEU A 458 -0.10 -24.41 5.01
CA LEU A 458 1.25 -24.54 4.45
C LEU A 458 2.29 -23.82 5.32
N GLU A 459 3.49 -24.38 5.38
CA GLU A 459 4.65 -23.77 6.03
C GLU A 459 5.50 -22.97 5.03
N TYR A 460 6.34 -22.05 5.52
CA TYR A 460 7.27 -21.26 4.68
C TYR A 460 8.30 -22.09 3.88
N LYS A 461 8.38 -23.41 4.11
CA LYS A 461 9.11 -24.33 3.23
C LYS A 461 8.35 -24.62 1.93
N ASP A 462 7.03 -24.47 1.93
CA ASP A 462 6.12 -24.86 0.85
C ASP A 462 5.66 -23.63 0.02
N PHE A 463 5.84 -22.42 0.55
CA PHE A 463 5.62 -21.16 -0.16
C PHE A 463 6.65 -20.10 0.23
N SER A 464 6.74 -19.05 -0.56
CA SER A 464 7.50 -17.83 -0.27
C SER A 464 6.64 -16.60 -0.48
N SER A 465 6.91 -15.55 0.27
CA SER A 465 6.30 -14.23 0.05
C SER A 465 7.37 -13.20 -0.29
N SER A 466 7.00 -12.19 -1.05
CA SER A 466 7.85 -11.05 -1.32
C SER A 466 7.05 -9.75 -1.35
N LEU A 467 7.67 -8.66 -0.90
CA LEU A 467 7.16 -7.32 -1.01
C LEU A 467 8.13 -6.50 -1.86
N HIS A 468 7.61 -5.86 -2.90
CA HIS A 468 8.36 -4.95 -3.76
C HIS A 468 7.76 -3.55 -3.65
N ILE A 469 8.61 -2.55 -3.40
CA ILE A 469 8.22 -1.15 -3.40
C ILE A 469 8.34 -0.65 -4.85
N ASP A 470 7.20 -0.47 -5.52
CA ASP A 470 7.16 0.05 -6.91
C ASP A 470 7.48 1.54 -6.93
N SER A 471 6.98 2.28 -5.94
CA SER A 471 7.28 3.69 -5.74
C SER A 471 7.09 4.12 -4.28
N PHE A 472 7.90 5.08 -3.83
CA PHE A 472 7.78 5.76 -2.54
C PHE A 472 8.11 7.23 -2.74
N ILE A 473 7.08 8.09 -2.93
CA ILE A 473 7.23 9.44 -3.44
C ILE A 473 6.65 10.42 -2.44
N ARG A 474 7.45 11.39 -2.03
CA ARG A 474 7.02 12.46 -1.14
C ARG A 474 5.93 13.31 -1.79
N ILE A 475 4.86 13.58 -1.04
CA ILE A 475 3.74 14.43 -1.44
C ILE A 475 3.69 15.61 -0.47
N ASP A 476 3.76 16.80 -1.02
CA ASP A 476 3.47 18.01 -0.27
C ASP A 476 1.94 18.22 -0.25
N LYS A 477 1.32 18.00 0.91
CA LYS A 477 -0.11 18.28 1.14
C LYS A 477 -0.37 19.72 1.51
N SER A 478 0.68 20.56 1.68
CA SER A 478 0.48 21.99 1.87
C SER A 478 -0.30 22.56 0.69
N LYS A 479 -1.16 23.51 0.95
CA LYS A 479 -1.95 24.18 -0.12
C LYS A 479 -0.95 24.82 -1.08
N PRO A 480 -0.96 24.48 -2.38
CA PRO A 480 0.00 25.04 -3.32
C PRO A 480 -0.15 26.56 -3.35
N GLU A 481 0.96 27.29 -3.35
CA GLU A 481 1.02 28.75 -3.48
C GLU A 481 0.20 29.27 -4.68
N LYS A 482 0.01 28.42 -5.69
CA LYS A 482 -0.72 28.68 -6.93
C LYS A 482 -1.69 27.53 -7.20
N ASP A 483 -2.96 27.87 -7.16
CA ASP A 483 -4.06 26.89 -7.27
C ASP A 483 -4.33 26.41 -8.71
N TRP A 484 -3.66 27.02 -9.71
CA TRP A 484 -3.94 26.78 -11.13
C TRP A 484 -2.68 26.59 -11.96
N GLY A 485 -2.83 25.89 -13.08
CA GLY A 485 -1.82 25.76 -14.11
C GLY A 485 -2.41 25.91 -15.51
N LEU A 486 -1.60 26.40 -16.46
CA LEU A 486 -1.86 26.27 -17.89
C LEU A 486 -0.85 25.33 -18.51
N VAL A 487 -1.32 24.37 -19.30
CA VAL A 487 -0.43 23.50 -20.06
C VAL A 487 0.37 24.34 -21.07
N ARG A 488 1.73 24.22 -21.05
CA ARG A 488 2.64 25.05 -21.86
C ARG A 488 3.28 24.35 -23.07
N VAL A 489 3.09 23.05 -23.18
CA VAL A 489 3.56 22.21 -24.29
C VAL A 489 2.40 21.82 -25.17
N SER A 490 2.64 21.53 -26.45
CA SER A 490 1.57 21.20 -27.41
C SER A 490 0.71 20.01 -26.93
N VAL A 491 1.34 19.01 -26.34
CA VAL A 491 0.66 17.87 -25.71
C VAL A 491 1.43 17.50 -24.44
N ALA A 492 0.80 17.67 -23.29
CA ALA A 492 1.30 17.20 -22.01
C ALA A 492 0.79 15.78 -21.73
N SER A 493 1.70 14.85 -21.50
CA SER A 493 1.37 13.53 -20.98
C SER A 493 1.10 13.60 -19.49
N MET A 494 0.05 12.95 -19.05
CA MET A 494 -0.38 12.91 -17.66
C MET A 494 -0.49 11.45 -17.21
N TYR A 495 -0.14 11.17 -15.97
CA TYR A 495 0.15 9.82 -15.49
C TYR A 495 -0.71 9.48 -14.27
N THR A 496 -0.83 8.18 -13.99
CA THR A 496 -1.53 7.70 -12.78
C THR A 496 -0.78 8.08 -11.51
N ASP A 497 0.55 8.22 -11.60
CA ASP A 497 1.46 8.50 -10.50
C ASP A 497 2.55 9.49 -10.91
N PRO A 498 3.25 10.18 -9.96
CA PRO A 498 4.15 11.29 -10.26
C PRO A 498 5.56 10.82 -10.68
N TYR A 499 5.65 9.92 -11.66
CA TYR A 499 6.92 9.49 -12.28
C TYR A 499 6.71 8.99 -13.72
N HIS A 500 7.75 9.07 -14.56
CA HIS A 500 7.66 8.82 -16.01
C HIS A 500 7.39 7.36 -16.42
N SER A 501 7.71 6.39 -15.56
CA SER A 501 7.41 4.97 -15.82
C SER A 501 6.01 4.54 -15.34
N ALA A 502 5.26 5.44 -14.72
CA ALA A 502 3.87 5.17 -14.34
C ALA A 502 2.97 4.99 -15.57
N GLY A 503 1.80 4.37 -15.35
CA GLY A 503 0.78 4.22 -16.38
C GLY A 503 0.32 5.57 -16.91
N MET A 504 0.22 5.71 -18.24
CA MET A 504 -0.36 6.91 -18.84
C MET A 504 -1.85 6.98 -18.55
N ALA A 505 -2.30 8.09 -18.00
CA ALA A 505 -3.70 8.33 -17.62
C ALA A 505 -4.45 9.08 -18.74
N THR A 506 -3.90 10.21 -19.18
CA THR A 506 -4.51 11.08 -20.21
C THR A 506 -3.47 12.02 -20.82
N GLN A 507 -3.90 12.86 -21.77
CA GLN A 507 -3.14 13.99 -22.28
C GLN A 507 -3.98 15.28 -22.21
N SER A 508 -3.30 16.43 -22.14
CA SER A 508 -3.91 17.75 -22.29
C SER A 508 -3.13 18.60 -23.28
N THR A 509 -3.85 19.39 -24.07
CA THR A 509 -3.28 20.28 -25.08
C THR A 509 -2.87 21.63 -24.47
N MET A 510 -2.01 22.38 -25.18
CA MET A 510 -1.51 23.69 -24.74
C MET A 510 -2.66 24.66 -24.43
N GLY A 511 -2.52 25.43 -23.36
CA GLY A 511 -3.52 26.37 -22.90
C GLY A 511 -4.71 25.75 -22.17
N THR A 512 -4.75 24.41 -21.99
CA THR A 512 -5.74 23.78 -21.11
C THR A 512 -5.49 24.24 -19.67
N PRO A 513 -6.49 24.87 -19.01
CA PRO A 513 -6.39 25.17 -17.59
C PRO A 513 -6.56 23.90 -16.76
N VAL A 514 -5.74 23.77 -15.72
CA VAL A 514 -5.83 22.66 -14.76
C VAL A 514 -5.84 23.21 -13.34
N LYS A 515 -6.63 22.60 -12.46
CA LYS A 515 -6.66 22.94 -11.05
C LYS A 515 -5.60 22.11 -10.32
N ILE A 516 -4.75 22.76 -9.55
CA ILE A 516 -3.71 22.09 -8.77
C ILE A 516 -4.32 21.57 -7.47
N LEU A 517 -4.20 20.29 -7.22
CA LEU A 517 -4.72 19.61 -6.03
C LEU A 517 -3.62 19.34 -5.00
N ALA A 518 -2.41 18.96 -5.46
CA ALA A 518 -1.25 18.72 -4.63
C ALA A 518 0.05 18.85 -5.42
N LYS A 519 1.16 19.06 -4.73
CA LYS A 519 2.51 18.96 -5.28
C LYS A 519 3.15 17.65 -4.85
N ALA A 520 3.90 17.01 -5.75
CA ALA A 520 4.64 15.78 -5.52
C ALA A 520 6.01 15.90 -6.19
N ASP A 521 7.02 16.35 -5.46
CA ASP A 521 8.34 16.73 -5.97
C ASP A 521 8.24 17.71 -7.15
N ASP A 522 8.73 17.34 -8.33
CA ASP A 522 8.63 18.13 -9.57
C ASP A 522 7.32 17.89 -10.34
N TRP A 523 6.35 17.19 -9.75
CA TRP A 523 5.07 16.87 -10.33
C TRP A 523 3.92 17.55 -9.59
N TYR A 524 2.76 17.62 -10.26
CA TYR A 524 1.55 18.15 -9.66
C TYR A 524 0.39 17.18 -9.88
N LYS A 525 -0.36 16.87 -8.82
CA LYS A 525 -1.68 16.23 -8.92
C LYS A 525 -2.65 17.30 -9.37
N VAL A 526 -3.33 17.08 -10.49
CA VAL A 526 -4.21 18.08 -11.10
C VAL A 526 -5.55 17.48 -11.48
N GLU A 527 -6.56 18.35 -11.54
CA GLU A 527 -7.86 18.07 -12.14
C GLU A 527 -7.95 18.81 -13.47
N THR A 528 -8.41 18.12 -14.53
CA THR A 528 -8.66 18.69 -15.86
C THR A 528 -10.11 19.11 -16.01
N PRO A 529 -10.50 19.92 -17.05
CA PRO A 529 -11.86 20.40 -17.23
C PRO A 529 -12.94 19.31 -17.36
N ASP A 530 -12.59 18.11 -17.70
CA ASP A 530 -13.45 16.92 -17.72
C ASP A 530 -13.50 16.19 -16.36
N THR A 531 -13.04 16.87 -15.29
CA THR A 531 -12.97 16.36 -13.90
C THR A 531 -12.04 15.15 -13.69
N TYR A 532 -11.15 14.89 -14.64
CA TYR A 532 -10.21 13.78 -14.53
C TYR A 532 -8.99 14.18 -13.68
N VAL A 533 -8.65 13.34 -12.71
CA VAL A 533 -7.53 13.57 -11.79
C VAL A 533 -6.35 12.70 -12.18
N SER A 534 -5.18 13.32 -12.33
CA SER A 534 -3.93 12.64 -12.70
C SER A 534 -2.72 13.48 -12.32
N TYR A 535 -1.51 12.98 -12.54
CA TYR A 535 -0.27 13.69 -12.28
C TYR A 535 0.33 14.23 -13.58
N ILE A 536 0.81 15.48 -13.53
CA ILE A 536 1.49 16.15 -14.65
C ILE A 536 2.87 16.62 -14.19
N PRO A 537 3.95 16.44 -15.00
CA PRO A 537 5.26 16.98 -14.64
C PRO A 537 5.25 18.52 -14.68
N GLY A 538 5.89 19.14 -13.67
CA GLY A 538 5.89 20.60 -13.50
C GLY A 538 6.44 21.38 -14.69
N TYR A 539 7.40 20.80 -15.43
CA TYR A 539 7.91 21.43 -16.66
C TYR A 539 6.86 21.57 -17.76
N SER A 540 5.71 20.88 -17.68
CA SER A 540 4.60 20.97 -18.64
C SER A 540 3.62 22.09 -18.29
N LEU A 541 3.79 22.81 -17.16
CA LEU A 541 2.87 23.81 -16.64
C LEU A 541 3.49 25.20 -16.54
N VAL A 542 2.65 26.21 -16.72
CA VAL A 542 2.83 27.54 -16.16
C VAL A 542 1.91 27.69 -14.96
N MET A 543 2.48 27.91 -13.79
CA MET A 543 1.75 28.00 -12.54
C MET A 543 1.11 29.38 -12.37
N LEU A 544 -0.17 29.43 -12.05
CA LEU A 544 -0.98 30.63 -11.91
C LEU A 544 -1.71 30.66 -10.56
N ASP A 545 -1.87 31.86 -10.02
CA ASP A 545 -2.91 32.15 -9.02
C ASP A 545 -4.27 32.45 -9.70
N SER A 546 -5.33 32.52 -8.92
CA SER A 546 -6.68 32.81 -9.41
C SER A 546 -6.78 34.13 -10.14
N THR A 547 -6.00 35.17 -9.76
CA THR A 547 -5.97 36.50 -10.40
C THR A 547 -5.39 36.40 -11.80
N LYS A 548 -4.26 35.71 -11.97
CA LYS A 548 -3.62 35.50 -13.27
C LYS A 548 -4.45 34.63 -14.19
N LEU A 549 -5.13 33.60 -13.65
CA LEU A 549 -6.09 32.84 -14.44
C LEU A 549 -7.26 33.70 -14.92
N SER A 550 -7.79 34.55 -14.06
CA SER A 550 -8.86 35.49 -14.44
C SER A 550 -8.41 36.47 -15.54
N ALA A 551 -7.21 37.03 -15.41
CA ALA A 551 -6.62 37.89 -16.45
C ALA A 551 -6.43 37.11 -17.77
N TRP A 552 -5.97 35.85 -17.73
CA TRP A 552 -5.86 35.02 -18.93
C TRP A 552 -7.24 34.75 -19.59
N LYS A 553 -8.32 34.56 -18.81
CA LYS A 553 -9.67 34.38 -19.35
C LYS A 553 -10.17 35.62 -20.11
N GLU A 554 -9.71 36.81 -19.76
CA GLU A 554 -10.08 38.09 -20.41
C GLU A 554 -9.28 38.34 -21.69
N THR A 555 -8.12 37.70 -21.85
CA THR A 555 -7.30 37.93 -23.05
C THR A 555 -7.98 37.38 -24.32
N LYS A 556 -7.76 38.09 -25.43
CA LYS A 556 -8.15 37.57 -26.74
C LYS A 556 -7.27 36.34 -27.07
N ARG A 557 -7.89 35.22 -27.42
CA ARG A 557 -7.20 33.95 -27.68
C ARG A 557 -7.62 33.38 -29.03
N TYR A 558 -6.75 32.52 -29.57
CA TYR A 558 -6.99 31.71 -30.76
C TYR A 558 -6.80 30.22 -30.37
N ILE A 559 -7.63 29.37 -30.98
CA ILE A 559 -7.51 27.91 -30.85
C ILE A 559 -7.04 27.33 -32.19
N VAL A 560 -6.16 26.36 -32.12
CA VAL A 560 -5.71 25.60 -33.29
C VAL A 560 -6.82 24.66 -33.71
N THR A 561 -7.29 24.80 -34.97
CA THR A 561 -8.31 23.93 -35.60
C THR A 561 -7.72 23.01 -36.69
N ALA A 562 -6.50 23.29 -37.12
CA ALA A 562 -5.74 22.41 -37.97
C ALA A 562 -5.37 21.10 -37.23
N TYR A 563 -5.28 20.01 -37.98
CA TYR A 563 -4.85 18.70 -37.38
C TYR A 563 -3.47 18.82 -36.73
N GLN A 564 -2.52 19.47 -37.43
CA GLN A 564 -1.21 19.87 -36.93
C GLN A 564 -0.83 21.21 -37.56
N SER A 565 -0.07 22.01 -36.81
CA SER A 565 0.48 23.27 -37.31
C SER A 565 1.82 23.56 -36.60
N GLN A 566 2.42 24.72 -36.89
CA GLN A 566 3.65 25.18 -36.28
C GLN A 566 3.57 26.65 -35.92
N LEU A 567 4.07 27.01 -34.76
CA LEU A 567 4.38 28.37 -34.37
C LEU A 567 5.80 28.70 -34.86
N THR A 568 5.95 29.70 -35.72
CA THR A 568 7.26 30.08 -36.28
C THR A 568 7.65 31.50 -35.85
N SER A 569 8.95 31.76 -35.71
CA SER A 569 9.47 33.08 -35.28
C SER A 569 9.15 34.21 -36.27
N GLU A 570 8.97 33.89 -37.55
CA GLU A 570 8.55 34.80 -38.58
C GLU A 570 7.59 34.13 -39.60
N PRO A 571 6.73 34.90 -40.27
CA PRO A 571 5.90 34.38 -41.34
C PRO A 571 6.70 33.65 -42.43
N LYS A 572 6.26 32.48 -42.89
CA LYS A 572 6.77 31.68 -44.02
C LYS A 572 8.13 30.99 -43.83
N LYS A 573 9.14 31.60 -43.22
CA LYS A 573 10.52 31.09 -43.16
C LYS A 573 11.18 31.23 -41.80
N GLY A 574 10.40 31.49 -40.73
CA GLY A 574 10.89 31.56 -39.36
C GLY A 574 11.30 30.18 -38.81
N ALA A 575 12.21 30.18 -37.87
CA ALA A 575 12.52 28.98 -37.08
C ALA A 575 11.28 28.52 -36.29
N THR A 576 11.12 27.22 -36.10
CA THR A 576 10.03 26.67 -35.30
C THR A 576 10.22 27.07 -33.84
N VAL A 577 9.21 27.72 -33.25
CA VAL A 577 9.12 28.10 -31.84
C VAL A 577 8.43 27.01 -31.03
N SER A 578 7.36 26.44 -31.60
CA SER A 578 6.64 25.30 -31.03
C SER A 578 5.91 24.52 -32.13
N ASP A 579 5.77 23.23 -31.95
CA ASP A 579 4.75 22.47 -32.66
C ASP A 579 3.37 22.80 -32.07
N LEU A 580 2.32 22.60 -32.88
CA LEU A 580 0.94 22.86 -32.49
C LEU A 580 0.04 21.71 -32.95
N VAL A 581 -0.95 21.39 -32.14
CA VAL A 581 -1.98 20.39 -32.43
C VAL A 581 -3.39 20.97 -32.31
N MET A 582 -4.37 20.32 -32.87
CA MET A 582 -5.77 20.71 -32.71
C MET A 582 -6.14 20.76 -31.21
N GLY A 583 -6.71 21.88 -30.81
CA GLY A 583 -7.09 22.13 -29.40
C GLY A 583 -6.12 23.02 -28.63
N ASP A 584 -4.93 23.34 -29.16
CA ASP A 584 -4.01 24.29 -28.54
C ASP A 584 -4.59 25.70 -28.49
N ILE A 585 -4.55 26.34 -27.31
CA ILE A 585 -5.08 27.69 -27.05
C ILE A 585 -3.92 28.67 -26.85
N LEU A 586 -3.88 29.74 -27.66
CA LEU A 586 -2.80 30.69 -27.75
C LEU A 586 -3.32 32.13 -27.52
N GLU A 587 -2.53 32.96 -26.89
CA GLU A 587 -2.88 34.37 -26.71
C GLU A 587 -2.64 35.19 -27.98
N TYR A 588 -3.59 36.05 -28.36
CA TYR A 588 -3.42 36.94 -29.49
C TYR A 588 -2.47 38.09 -29.21
N LYS A 589 -1.51 38.32 -30.10
CA LYS A 589 -0.54 39.42 -30.00
C LYS A 589 -0.55 40.33 -31.26
N GLY A 590 -1.34 39.99 -32.27
CA GLY A 590 -1.43 40.77 -33.50
C GLY A 590 -1.67 39.95 -34.75
N LYS A 591 -1.59 40.58 -35.92
CA LYS A 591 -1.65 39.89 -37.22
C LYS A 591 -0.67 40.48 -38.22
N LYS A 592 -0.17 39.64 -39.12
CA LYS A 592 0.69 40.05 -40.24
C LYS A 592 0.33 39.26 -41.49
N SER A 593 -0.37 39.95 -42.45
CA SER A 593 -0.86 39.33 -43.66
C SER A 593 -1.77 38.11 -43.40
N LYS A 594 -1.35 36.92 -43.89
CA LYS A 594 -2.07 35.64 -43.71
C LYS A 594 -1.69 34.90 -42.41
N TYR A 595 -1.01 35.56 -41.49
CA TYR A 595 -0.58 34.99 -40.21
C TYR A 595 -1.17 35.73 -39.04
N ILE A 596 -1.46 35.01 -37.98
CA ILE A 596 -1.80 35.54 -36.66
C ILE A 596 -0.53 35.47 -35.79
N LYS A 597 -0.16 36.58 -35.15
CA LYS A 597 0.87 36.63 -34.13
C LYS A 597 0.25 36.23 -32.80
N VAL A 598 0.79 35.24 -32.16
CA VAL A 598 0.29 34.68 -30.88
C VAL A 598 1.43 34.41 -29.93
N ALA A 599 1.09 34.20 -28.64
CA ALA A 599 1.99 33.73 -27.62
C ALA A 599 1.48 32.42 -27.00
N THR A 600 2.40 31.54 -26.65
CA THR A 600 2.16 30.35 -25.82
C THR A 600 1.94 30.76 -24.35
N PRO A 601 1.38 29.91 -23.47
CA PRO A 601 1.18 30.21 -22.05
C PRO A 601 2.45 30.63 -21.30
N ASP A 602 3.63 30.16 -21.72
CA ASP A 602 4.93 30.53 -21.15
C ASP A 602 5.59 31.75 -21.84
N GLY A 603 4.86 32.47 -22.70
CA GLY A 603 5.27 33.75 -23.28
C GLY A 603 6.13 33.65 -24.54
N ARG A 604 6.39 32.46 -25.11
CA ARG A 604 7.07 32.35 -26.43
C ARG A 604 6.16 32.88 -27.53
N GLU A 605 6.60 33.85 -28.27
CA GLU A 605 5.83 34.50 -29.35
C GLU A 605 6.19 33.94 -30.72
N GLY A 606 5.21 33.95 -31.63
CA GLY A 606 5.43 33.55 -33.00
C GLY A 606 4.21 33.79 -33.88
N TYR A 607 4.27 33.25 -35.10
CA TYR A 607 3.26 33.40 -36.13
C TYR A 607 2.71 32.02 -36.50
N VAL A 608 1.38 31.91 -36.59
CA VAL A 608 0.67 30.71 -37.06
C VAL A 608 -0.19 31.11 -38.27
N PRO A 609 -0.32 30.26 -39.33
CA PRO A 609 -1.18 30.53 -40.45
C PRO A 609 -2.63 30.80 -40.01
N LYS A 610 -3.29 31.83 -40.55
CA LYS A 610 -4.68 32.16 -40.21
C LYS A 610 -5.65 31.03 -40.58
N SER A 611 -5.32 30.17 -41.55
CA SER A 611 -6.12 29.00 -41.91
C SER A 611 -6.14 27.92 -40.86
N ASP A 612 -5.17 27.91 -39.94
CA ASP A 612 -4.93 26.83 -39.00
C ASP A 612 -5.53 27.15 -37.61
N VAL A 613 -6.03 28.39 -37.42
CA VAL A 613 -6.54 28.84 -36.12
C VAL A 613 -7.86 29.59 -36.27
N GLU A 614 -8.67 29.58 -35.23
CA GLU A 614 -9.91 30.31 -35.13
C GLU A 614 -9.91 31.14 -33.82
N GLU A 615 -10.62 32.29 -33.80
CA GLU A 615 -10.77 33.07 -32.57
C GLU A 615 -11.54 32.24 -31.54
N PHE A 616 -10.95 32.09 -30.34
CA PHE A 616 -11.42 31.15 -29.34
C PHE A 616 -12.87 31.39 -28.88
N SER A 617 -13.25 32.64 -28.72
CA SER A 617 -14.63 33.02 -28.33
C SER A 617 -15.65 32.66 -29.42
N SER A 618 -15.30 32.90 -30.70
CA SER A 618 -16.16 32.53 -31.84
C SER A 618 -16.28 31.01 -32.01
N TRP A 619 -15.17 30.32 -31.91
CA TRP A 619 -15.14 28.86 -31.96
C TRP A 619 -15.92 28.21 -30.80
N ALA A 620 -15.80 28.74 -29.56
CA ALA A 620 -16.53 28.23 -28.41
C ALA A 620 -18.04 28.48 -28.48
N ALA A 621 -18.46 29.51 -29.26
CA ALA A 621 -19.86 29.90 -29.46
C ALA A 621 -20.55 29.16 -30.61
N GLN A 622 -19.82 28.31 -31.37
CA GLN A 622 -20.39 27.56 -32.50
C GLN A 622 -21.56 26.67 -32.07
N ALA A 623 -22.54 26.49 -32.98
CA ALA A 623 -23.56 25.49 -32.79
C ALA A 623 -22.96 24.06 -32.95
N PHE A 624 -23.51 23.11 -32.22
CA PHE A 624 -23.09 21.71 -32.33
C PHE A 624 -23.40 21.20 -33.75
N ASP A 625 -22.40 20.63 -34.40
CA ASP A 625 -22.49 20.01 -35.72
C ASP A 625 -21.88 18.59 -35.70
N VAL A 626 -22.73 17.61 -35.79
CA VAL A 626 -22.33 16.18 -35.80
C VAL A 626 -21.43 15.83 -36.99
N LYS A 627 -21.57 16.52 -38.13
CA LYS A 627 -20.69 16.31 -39.30
C LYS A 627 -19.24 16.70 -38.98
N LYS A 628 -19.05 17.70 -38.13
CA LYS A 628 -17.73 18.11 -37.66
C LYS A 628 -17.13 17.05 -36.72
N VAL A 629 -17.94 16.39 -35.88
CA VAL A 629 -17.52 15.23 -35.06
C VAL A 629 -17.01 14.11 -35.97
N GLU A 630 -17.83 13.70 -36.94
CA GLU A 630 -17.48 12.65 -37.91
C GLU A 630 -16.24 13.00 -38.72
N SER A 631 -16.17 14.18 -39.31
CA SER A 631 -15.03 14.61 -40.12
C SER A 631 -13.74 14.65 -39.34
N THR A 632 -13.79 15.07 -38.06
CA THR A 632 -12.63 15.06 -37.17
C THR A 632 -12.16 13.63 -36.88
N ALA A 633 -13.08 12.72 -36.54
CA ALA A 633 -12.74 11.31 -36.34
C ALA A 633 -12.11 10.69 -37.61
N ARG A 634 -12.69 10.95 -38.80
CA ARG A 634 -12.17 10.43 -40.08
C ARG A 634 -10.79 10.99 -40.42
N ARG A 635 -10.45 12.23 -40.05
CA ARG A 635 -9.10 12.80 -40.23
C ARG A 635 -8.03 12.04 -39.44
N MET A 636 -8.42 11.30 -38.43
CA MET A 636 -7.52 10.47 -37.60
C MET A 636 -7.36 9.02 -38.15
N MET A 637 -8.03 8.64 -39.26
CA MET A 637 -7.89 7.29 -39.84
C MET A 637 -6.45 6.84 -39.97
N GLY A 638 -6.17 5.61 -39.48
CA GLY A 638 -4.83 5.01 -39.53
C GLY A 638 -3.91 5.41 -38.37
N SER A 639 -4.26 6.42 -37.57
CA SER A 639 -3.46 6.79 -36.40
C SER A 639 -3.32 5.59 -35.44
N PRO A 640 -2.11 5.30 -34.93
CA PRO A 640 -1.89 4.16 -34.05
C PRO A 640 -2.59 4.36 -32.69
N TYR A 641 -2.98 3.25 -32.09
CA TYR A 641 -3.52 3.22 -30.72
C TYR A 641 -2.41 3.53 -29.73
N PHE A 642 -2.69 4.44 -28.82
CA PHE A 642 -1.82 4.74 -27.70
C PHE A 642 -2.65 4.91 -26.44
N TRP A 643 -2.46 4.05 -25.45
CA TRP A 643 -3.17 4.12 -24.18
C TRP A 643 -2.97 5.49 -23.52
N GLY A 644 -4.05 6.11 -23.05
CA GLY A 644 -4.00 7.46 -22.46
C GLY A 644 -3.99 8.60 -23.49
N GLY A 645 -3.82 8.32 -24.77
CA GLY A 645 -3.75 9.33 -25.85
C GLY A 645 -5.06 10.10 -26.02
N THR A 646 -5.00 11.43 -26.05
CA THR A 646 -6.13 12.36 -26.27
C THR A 646 -5.70 13.56 -27.12
N SER A 647 -4.86 13.33 -28.13
CA SER A 647 -4.39 14.38 -29.04
C SER A 647 -4.37 13.88 -30.50
N THR A 648 -4.23 14.79 -31.44
CA THR A 648 -4.06 14.42 -32.86
C THR A 648 -2.71 13.74 -33.15
N LYS A 649 -1.76 13.73 -32.20
CA LYS A 649 -0.52 12.95 -32.33
C LYS A 649 -0.77 11.47 -32.14
N MET A 650 -1.59 11.10 -31.16
CA MET A 650 -1.96 9.73 -30.85
C MET A 650 -3.20 9.69 -29.95
N THR A 651 -3.97 8.60 -30.05
CA THR A 651 -5.24 8.48 -29.32
C THR A 651 -5.53 7.05 -28.87
N ASP A 652 -6.31 6.90 -27.81
CA ASP A 652 -7.02 5.65 -27.49
C ASP A 652 -8.49 5.73 -27.94
N CYS A 653 -9.31 4.75 -27.56
CA CYS A 653 -10.70 4.69 -27.99
C CYS A 653 -11.53 5.88 -27.48
N SER A 654 -11.43 6.20 -26.19
CA SER A 654 -12.18 7.31 -25.58
C SER A 654 -11.54 8.68 -25.87
N GLY A 655 -10.22 8.72 -26.11
CA GLY A 655 -9.54 9.90 -26.61
C GLY A 655 -10.03 10.31 -27.99
N LEU A 656 -10.26 9.35 -28.90
CA LEU A 656 -10.83 9.63 -30.22
C LEU A 656 -12.21 10.30 -30.13
N SER A 657 -13.10 9.79 -29.28
CA SER A 657 -14.42 10.42 -29.06
C SER A 657 -14.26 11.81 -28.44
N LYS A 658 -13.39 11.98 -27.43
CA LYS A 658 -13.12 13.29 -26.81
C LYS A 658 -12.64 14.33 -27.81
N ILE A 659 -11.61 14.02 -28.60
CA ILE A 659 -11.04 14.95 -29.59
C ILE A 659 -12.10 15.32 -30.64
N SER A 660 -12.87 14.34 -31.11
CA SER A 660 -13.90 14.55 -32.11
C SER A 660 -15.01 15.48 -31.61
N TYR A 661 -15.45 15.30 -30.38
CA TYR A 661 -16.45 16.18 -29.76
C TYR A 661 -15.86 17.53 -29.34
N PHE A 662 -14.60 17.55 -28.88
CA PHE A 662 -13.91 18.80 -28.57
C PHE A 662 -13.78 19.73 -29.77
N SER A 663 -13.70 19.23 -31.01
CA SER A 663 -13.74 20.06 -32.21
C SER A 663 -14.99 20.94 -32.31
N ASN A 664 -16.08 20.58 -31.65
CA ASN A 664 -17.32 21.33 -31.50
C ASN A 664 -17.40 22.11 -30.16
N GLY A 665 -16.31 22.20 -29.38
CA GLY A 665 -16.32 22.83 -28.07
C GLY A 665 -17.04 21.98 -27.00
N VAL A 666 -17.31 20.69 -27.24
CA VAL A 666 -17.95 19.78 -26.28
C VAL A 666 -16.90 18.99 -25.50
N ILE A 667 -16.98 19.03 -24.20
CA ILE A 667 -16.11 18.29 -23.27
C ILE A 667 -16.83 17.03 -22.81
N LEU A 668 -16.28 15.85 -23.15
CA LEU A 668 -16.72 14.54 -22.67
C LEU A 668 -15.82 14.05 -21.55
N MET A 669 -16.33 13.14 -20.73
CA MET A 669 -15.56 12.43 -19.71
C MET A 669 -14.38 11.66 -20.33
N ARG A 670 -13.34 11.35 -19.53
CA ARG A 670 -12.10 10.75 -20.04
C ARG A 670 -12.25 9.30 -20.49
N ASP A 671 -12.77 8.45 -19.64
CA ASP A 671 -12.77 7.01 -19.87
C ASP A 671 -14.04 6.53 -20.58
N ALA A 672 -13.92 5.44 -21.34
CA ALA A 672 -15.05 4.83 -22.04
C ALA A 672 -16.21 4.48 -21.10
N TRP A 673 -15.91 3.93 -19.90
CA TRP A 673 -16.91 3.60 -18.91
C TRP A 673 -17.61 4.86 -18.33
N GLN A 674 -16.87 5.95 -18.16
CA GLN A 674 -17.44 7.24 -17.72
C GLN A 674 -18.35 7.82 -18.82
N GLN A 675 -17.90 7.80 -20.08
CA GLN A 675 -18.72 8.24 -21.23
C GLN A 675 -19.99 7.39 -21.33
N ALA A 676 -19.91 6.08 -21.04
CA ALA A 676 -21.08 5.19 -21.02
C ALA A 676 -22.13 5.56 -19.95
N LEU A 677 -21.80 6.37 -18.95
CA LEU A 677 -22.75 6.86 -17.94
C LEU A 677 -23.48 8.13 -18.37
N THR A 678 -23.07 8.77 -19.50
CA THR A 678 -23.60 10.07 -19.98
C THR A 678 -24.53 9.93 -21.18
N GLY A 679 -25.30 10.95 -21.51
CA GLY A 679 -26.15 11.00 -22.67
C GLY A 679 -27.44 10.17 -22.57
N LYS A 680 -28.27 10.24 -23.63
CA LYS A 680 -29.53 9.47 -23.74
C LYS A 680 -29.21 8.00 -24.11
N LYS A 681 -29.64 7.07 -23.28
CA LYS A 681 -29.38 5.64 -23.47
C LYS A 681 -30.26 5.00 -24.54
N ILE A 682 -29.66 4.14 -25.35
CA ILE A 682 -30.32 3.31 -26.34
C ILE A 682 -29.77 1.89 -26.13
N ALA A 683 -30.62 0.87 -26.14
CA ALA A 683 -30.20 -0.51 -25.98
C ALA A 683 -29.35 -0.99 -27.16
N ALA A 684 -28.36 -1.84 -26.93
CA ALA A 684 -27.50 -2.38 -27.99
C ALA A 684 -28.30 -3.14 -29.06
N ALA A 685 -29.37 -3.84 -28.67
CA ALA A 685 -30.26 -4.53 -29.59
C ALA A 685 -30.97 -3.60 -30.59
N ASP A 686 -31.13 -2.32 -30.22
CA ASP A 686 -31.77 -1.29 -31.01
C ASP A 686 -30.79 -0.47 -31.86
N TRP A 687 -29.64 -1.02 -32.21
CA TRP A 687 -28.57 -0.29 -32.90
C TRP A 687 -28.99 0.39 -34.21
N ARG A 688 -30.07 -0.09 -34.84
CA ARG A 688 -30.66 0.55 -36.03
C ARG A 688 -31.30 1.91 -35.76
N GLN A 689 -31.51 2.26 -34.47
CA GLN A 689 -31.95 3.60 -34.02
C GLN A 689 -30.74 4.56 -33.80
N ALA A 690 -29.50 4.06 -33.91
CA ALA A 690 -28.31 4.88 -33.79
C ALA A 690 -28.24 5.93 -34.91
N ARG A 691 -27.71 7.10 -34.59
CA ARG A 691 -27.49 8.22 -35.49
C ARG A 691 -26.00 8.57 -35.53
N THR A 692 -25.55 9.12 -36.63
CA THR A 692 -24.17 9.64 -36.74
C THR A 692 -23.81 10.45 -35.50
N GLY A 693 -22.64 10.17 -34.88
CA GLY A 693 -22.15 10.78 -33.66
C GLY A 693 -22.54 10.05 -32.38
N ASP A 694 -23.54 9.15 -32.37
CA ASP A 694 -23.83 8.35 -31.17
C ASP A 694 -22.60 7.56 -30.72
N LEU A 695 -22.39 7.43 -29.41
CA LEU A 695 -21.30 6.64 -28.85
C LEU A 695 -21.74 5.20 -28.59
N LEU A 696 -21.00 4.25 -29.14
CA LEU A 696 -21.21 2.83 -28.99
C LEU A 696 -20.23 2.25 -27.97
N PHE A 697 -20.72 1.48 -27.03
CA PHE A 697 -19.91 0.91 -25.94
C PHE A 697 -19.82 -0.61 -26.04
N PHE A 698 -18.58 -1.09 -25.93
CA PHE A 698 -18.25 -2.51 -25.98
C PHE A 698 -17.51 -2.90 -24.71
N GLY A 699 -17.48 -4.20 -24.41
CA GLY A 699 -16.79 -4.63 -23.19
C GLY A 699 -16.79 -6.13 -22.96
N THR A 700 -16.83 -6.54 -21.69
CA THR A 700 -16.82 -7.94 -21.29
C THR A 700 -18.24 -8.53 -21.34
N ARG A 701 -18.35 -9.87 -21.37
CA ARG A 701 -19.63 -10.57 -21.24
C ARG A 701 -20.35 -10.30 -19.91
N SER A 702 -19.60 -9.92 -18.86
CA SER A 702 -20.17 -9.50 -17.56
C SER A 702 -20.71 -8.06 -17.55
N GLY A 703 -20.68 -7.34 -18.68
CA GLY A 703 -21.24 -5.99 -18.81
C GLY A 703 -20.27 -4.84 -18.46
N ARG A 704 -18.99 -5.11 -18.15
CA ARG A 704 -17.99 -4.05 -17.91
C ARG A 704 -17.61 -3.40 -19.24
N VAL A 705 -17.79 -2.06 -19.35
CA VAL A 705 -17.39 -1.28 -20.51
C VAL A 705 -15.87 -1.13 -20.54
N THR A 706 -15.25 -1.48 -21.67
CA THR A 706 -13.79 -1.39 -21.88
C THR A 706 -13.42 -0.65 -23.15
N HIS A 707 -14.41 -0.33 -24.03
CA HIS A 707 -14.16 0.29 -25.31
C HIS A 707 -15.32 1.17 -25.77
N VAL A 708 -15.03 2.21 -26.54
CA VAL A 708 -15.99 3.13 -27.11
C VAL A 708 -15.68 3.39 -28.60
N ALA A 709 -16.73 3.61 -29.39
CA ALA A 709 -16.67 3.99 -30.79
C ALA A 709 -17.66 5.11 -31.10
N ILE A 710 -17.49 5.79 -32.24
CA ILE A 710 -18.42 6.81 -32.75
C ILE A 710 -19.18 6.15 -33.91
N TYR A 711 -20.50 6.09 -33.81
CA TYR A 711 -21.36 5.61 -34.89
C TYR A 711 -21.35 6.58 -36.07
N LEU A 712 -21.25 6.03 -37.27
CA LEU A 712 -21.27 6.78 -38.54
C LEU A 712 -22.65 6.71 -39.19
N ASP A 713 -22.88 5.65 -39.92
CA ASP A 713 -24.15 5.32 -40.57
C ASP A 713 -24.19 3.83 -40.95
N ASN A 714 -25.34 3.31 -41.35
CA ASN A 714 -25.50 1.97 -41.96
C ASN A 714 -24.78 0.85 -41.17
N GLY A 715 -24.83 0.90 -39.85
CA GLY A 715 -24.16 -0.08 -38.98
C GLY A 715 -22.66 0.11 -38.83
N LYS A 716 -22.05 1.09 -39.49
CA LYS A 716 -20.62 1.38 -39.41
C LYS A 716 -20.30 2.32 -38.22
N TYR A 717 -19.15 2.09 -37.61
CA TYR A 717 -18.60 2.95 -36.59
C TYR A 717 -17.08 3.12 -36.74
N ILE A 718 -16.57 4.26 -36.30
CA ILE A 718 -15.14 4.56 -36.23
C ILE A 718 -14.65 4.47 -34.81
N HIS A 719 -13.54 3.80 -34.61
CA HIS A 719 -12.93 3.58 -33.31
C HIS A 719 -11.41 3.47 -33.38
N CYS A 720 -10.74 3.57 -32.24
CA CYS A 720 -9.30 3.30 -32.12
C CYS A 720 -9.10 1.94 -31.40
N SER A 721 -8.64 0.94 -32.18
CA SER A 721 -8.31 -0.41 -31.69
C SER A 721 -7.14 -0.93 -32.54
N GLY A 722 -5.91 -0.91 -31.97
CA GLY A 722 -4.65 -1.06 -32.66
C GLY A 722 -4.30 0.17 -33.51
N ARG A 723 -5.27 0.70 -34.22
CA ARG A 723 -5.27 1.98 -34.96
C ARG A 723 -6.69 2.52 -35.09
N VAL A 724 -6.83 3.75 -35.53
CA VAL A 724 -8.14 4.30 -35.92
C VAL A 724 -8.60 3.62 -37.20
N LYS A 725 -9.75 3.00 -37.18
CA LYS A 725 -10.36 2.22 -38.27
C LYS A 725 -11.88 2.22 -38.18
N ILE A 726 -12.53 1.73 -39.25
CA ILE A 726 -13.98 1.55 -39.31
C ILE A 726 -14.27 0.06 -39.27
N ASN A 727 -15.31 -0.31 -38.50
CA ASN A 727 -15.88 -1.64 -38.39
C ASN A 727 -17.41 -1.57 -38.36
N SER A 728 -18.09 -2.71 -38.32
CA SER A 728 -19.54 -2.81 -38.30
C SER A 728 -20.08 -3.42 -36.99
N VAL A 729 -21.26 -2.95 -36.55
CA VAL A 729 -22.07 -3.62 -35.53
C VAL A 729 -23.03 -4.64 -36.13
N ASP A 730 -23.19 -4.65 -37.46
CA ASP A 730 -24.01 -5.63 -38.15
C ASP A 730 -23.28 -6.98 -38.20
N PRO A 731 -23.84 -8.05 -37.59
CA PRO A 731 -23.21 -9.37 -37.59
C PRO A 731 -23.00 -9.98 -38.97
N GLU A 732 -23.72 -9.52 -39.98
CA GLU A 732 -23.60 -10.02 -41.37
C GLU A 732 -22.56 -9.27 -42.20
N ALA A 733 -21.94 -8.24 -41.64
CA ALA A 733 -20.90 -7.48 -42.34
C ALA A 733 -19.52 -8.15 -42.21
N ASP A 734 -18.73 -8.15 -43.31
CA ASP A 734 -17.38 -8.73 -43.34
C ASP A 734 -16.41 -8.16 -42.32
N ASP A 735 -16.63 -6.92 -41.86
CA ASP A 735 -15.82 -6.21 -40.89
C ASP A 735 -16.47 -6.15 -39.51
N TYR A 736 -17.43 -7.03 -39.24
CA TYR A 736 -18.01 -7.20 -37.89
C TYR A 736 -16.96 -7.63 -36.86
N LEU A 737 -17.04 -7.05 -35.67
CA LEU A 737 -16.21 -7.46 -34.52
C LEU A 737 -17.09 -8.11 -33.46
N SER A 738 -16.74 -9.34 -33.07
CA SER A 738 -17.48 -10.16 -32.09
C SER A 738 -17.31 -9.69 -30.62
N THR A 739 -16.73 -8.52 -30.39
CA THR A 739 -16.65 -7.94 -29.05
C THR A 739 -18.06 -7.64 -28.51
N PRO A 740 -18.41 -8.03 -27.27
CA PRO A 740 -19.74 -7.79 -26.73
C PRO A 740 -20.15 -6.32 -26.82
N PHE A 741 -21.21 -6.05 -27.56
CA PHE A 741 -21.80 -4.74 -27.71
C PHE A 741 -22.82 -4.50 -26.59
N LEU A 742 -22.58 -3.48 -25.74
CA LEU A 742 -23.28 -3.32 -24.46
C LEU A 742 -24.40 -2.25 -24.51
N SER A 743 -24.13 -1.09 -25.09
CA SER A 743 -25.07 0.04 -25.09
C SER A 743 -24.68 1.13 -26.08
N ILE A 744 -25.60 2.05 -26.30
CA ILE A 744 -25.40 3.28 -27.11
C ILE A 744 -25.75 4.48 -26.23
N SER A 745 -25.00 5.58 -26.39
CA SER A 745 -25.35 6.89 -25.80
C SER A 745 -25.44 7.95 -26.89
N ARG A 746 -26.57 8.62 -26.99
CA ARG A 746 -26.76 9.81 -27.82
C ARG A 746 -26.33 11.04 -27.06
N ILE A 747 -25.39 11.79 -27.63
CA ILE A 747 -24.85 13.03 -27.04
C ILE A 747 -25.60 14.26 -27.59
N ASP A 748 -26.01 14.22 -28.86
CA ASP A 748 -26.80 15.28 -29.45
C ASP A 748 -28.12 15.51 -28.67
N GLY A 749 -28.41 16.75 -28.35
CA GLY A 749 -29.53 17.14 -27.50
C GLY A 749 -29.35 16.85 -26.00
N GLN A 750 -28.15 16.44 -25.58
CA GLN A 750 -27.79 16.18 -24.16
C GLN A 750 -26.64 17.06 -23.65
N ILE A 751 -26.19 18.02 -24.45
CA ILE A 751 -25.14 18.99 -24.07
C ILE A 751 -25.68 19.85 -22.92
N GLY A 752 -24.87 20.05 -21.87
CA GLY A 752 -25.28 20.71 -20.62
C GLY A 752 -25.79 19.77 -19.54
N THR A 753 -25.94 18.45 -19.82
CA THR A 753 -26.28 17.45 -18.80
C THR A 753 -25.01 16.94 -18.08
N LYS A 754 -25.19 16.21 -16.99
CA LYS A 754 -24.07 15.68 -16.17
C LYS A 754 -23.07 14.89 -17.03
N GLY A 755 -21.79 15.32 -17.01
CA GLY A 755 -20.69 14.71 -17.74
C GLY A 755 -20.56 15.09 -19.22
N ILE A 756 -21.40 16.02 -19.70
CA ILE A 756 -21.34 16.60 -21.05
C ILE A 756 -21.49 18.11 -20.95
N THR A 757 -20.38 18.83 -21.02
CA THR A 757 -20.38 20.30 -20.93
C THR A 757 -19.74 20.93 -22.17
N THR A 758 -19.80 22.25 -22.30
CA THR A 758 -19.11 22.97 -23.37
C THR A 758 -17.97 23.81 -22.84
N VAL A 759 -16.96 24.06 -23.68
CA VAL A 759 -15.88 25.01 -23.37
C VAL A 759 -16.44 26.37 -23.04
N ARG A 760 -17.49 26.80 -23.75
CA ARG A 760 -18.17 28.10 -23.53
C ARG A 760 -18.76 28.22 -22.12
N GLU A 761 -19.37 27.18 -21.63
CA GLU A 761 -20.04 27.17 -20.32
C GLU A 761 -19.11 26.81 -19.17
N HIS A 762 -17.94 26.25 -19.47
CA HIS A 762 -17.02 25.82 -18.46
C HIS A 762 -16.30 27.02 -17.79
N PRO A 763 -16.37 27.16 -16.44
CA PRO A 763 -15.90 28.35 -15.72
C PRO A 763 -14.38 28.56 -15.78
N TRP A 764 -13.60 27.55 -16.22
CA TRP A 764 -12.15 27.65 -16.30
C TRP A 764 -11.67 28.35 -17.58
N TYR A 765 -12.49 28.44 -18.62
CA TYR A 765 -12.12 29.04 -19.91
C TYR A 765 -12.62 30.49 -20.09
N PHE A 766 -13.74 30.84 -19.49
CA PHE A 766 -14.33 32.15 -19.60
C PHE A 766 -14.75 32.70 -18.23
N LEU A 767 -14.78 34.01 -18.07
CA LEU A 767 -15.45 34.63 -16.94
C LEU A 767 -16.97 34.45 -17.10
N LYS A 768 -17.63 34.09 -16.02
CA LYS A 768 -19.09 34.02 -15.93
C LYS A 768 -19.62 35.32 -15.33
#